data_1b981681327678a135aa09fd71114da0
#
_entry.id   1b981681327678a135aa09fd71114da0
#
_cell.length_a   1.000
_cell.length_b   1.000
_cell.length_c   1.000
_cell.angle_alpha   90.00
_cell.angle_beta   90.00
_cell.angle_gamma   90.00
#
_symmetry.space_group_name_H-M   'P 1'
#
loop_
_entity.id
_entity.type
_entity.pdbx_description
1 polymer ?
#
loop_
_entity_poly.entity_id
_entity_poly.type
_entity_poly.pdbx_seq_one_letter_code
_entity_poly.pdbx_strand_id
1 'polypeptide(L)'
;MRTGYSQTNLLIRLETVLGKDELLLYEFLGEEFISDTFVFNLKLRSSNMSIETEKLLGTDASIRIFDDGQTKKEFHGIISYINQMGLDAEFSYYEIKVIPKVSLLKYTENRRIFQNLNVVEIIVGLLKANKVEFETRLTNTYEKREYCVQYDESDFDFISRLLEDEGIFYFFTFKNGNHTFVLGDSVECHELCDQKQLFYRSNQSERVGSDTVTKFESIAEIAPKSVSLRGYDYLNAGVLPSESYSSEKDFGEIYEYFGDLIDGILSEGKSKKEMERLRLKSQVNRGESLCFSLQTGSFFSLQEYRNDNVNQDYIIKSVTHSFKNEKYRNSFEAIPIEHPVRPIKKTRIPRVAGTHSAFVVGPPGEEIWTDNLGRIKVKFPWDRSDIKNENSSCWLRVSQTWADTGWGHLFIPRIGQEVLVTYVDGNPDKPVVTGCVYNSERDRPVDLPSKQTQSVIRSKPFTKSTKEDTADNFVTDLSNMKNTAQDFSNDSFGFVNSIISENNDGRGIGNEIRFEDKMNEEEFYLHAHKDMKIEIENNLSTTIFKGDELHKVEKGNRTVKILEGSEDHLVEKDRVVTINGDEIKNNSQNFTQNIDGNFECNVKGDYTLNIEGDLSIKVKGKVLLEAEDSISVLTKKEFLQQSEKTFKINSEDKCEIKAAQSLKIEAMSLELQGSTTSKLKGGTSVEINGGANVSVSSPQIGLG
;
A
#
# COMPACT_ATOMS: atom_id res chain seq x y z
N MET A 1 -79.12 12.37 4.44
CA MET A 1 -78.02 11.71 5.16
C MET A 1 -77.48 10.61 4.21
N ARG A 2 -76.32 10.74 3.68
CA ARG A 2 -75.68 9.63 2.96
C ARG A 2 -75.43 8.55 4.02
N THR A 3 -76.09 7.37 3.91
CA THR A 3 -75.74 6.18 4.66
C THR A 3 -74.30 5.86 4.31
N GLY A 4 -73.37 6.19 5.25
CA GLY A 4 -71.96 5.95 5.01
C GLY A 4 -71.70 4.44 4.80
N TYR A 5 -71.01 4.08 3.75
CA TYR A 5 -70.50 2.71 3.55
C TYR A 5 -69.50 2.40 4.65
N SER A 6 -69.59 1.19 5.25
CA SER A 6 -68.70 0.77 6.32
C SER A 6 -68.13 -0.61 6.08
N GLN A 7 -66.91 -0.80 6.54
CA GLN A 7 -66.20 -2.10 6.51
C GLN A 7 -66.53 -2.99 7.74
N THR A 8 -67.35 -2.54 8.65
CA THR A 8 -67.53 -3.17 9.99
C THR A 8 -67.87 -4.65 9.89
N ASN A 9 -68.61 -5.08 8.81
CA ASN A 9 -69.03 -6.47 8.62
C ASN A 9 -68.27 -7.19 7.51
N LEU A 10 -67.21 -6.57 6.95
CA LEU A 10 -66.38 -7.21 5.91
C LEU A 10 -65.33 -8.13 6.53
N LEU A 11 -65.09 -9.25 5.89
CA LEU A 11 -64.03 -10.21 6.23
C LEU A 11 -62.64 -9.57 6.25
N ILE A 12 -62.35 -8.64 5.32
CA ILE A 12 -61.09 -7.92 5.22
C ILE A 12 -61.35 -6.42 5.35
N ARG A 13 -60.50 -5.72 6.11
CA ARG A 13 -60.68 -4.29 6.38
C ARG A 13 -59.32 -3.60 6.22
N LEU A 14 -59.38 -2.37 5.71
CA LEU A 14 -58.20 -1.51 5.54
C LEU A 14 -58.32 -0.28 6.48
N GLU A 15 -57.23 0.07 7.11
CA GLU A 15 -57.08 1.30 7.89
C GLU A 15 -55.86 2.08 7.35
N THR A 16 -56.07 3.36 7.10
CA THR A 16 -55.04 4.31 6.61
C THR A 16 -55.11 5.61 7.40
N VAL A 17 -54.21 6.54 7.13
CA VAL A 17 -54.21 7.90 7.76
C VAL A 17 -55.49 8.70 7.47
N LEU A 18 -56.26 8.36 6.43
CA LEU A 18 -57.55 9.03 6.14
C LEU A 18 -58.64 8.62 7.12
N GLY A 19 -58.42 7.62 7.95
CA GLY A 19 -59.37 7.12 8.91
C GLY A 19 -60.19 5.93 8.42
N LYS A 20 -61.12 5.53 9.26
CA LYS A 20 -61.92 4.35 9.06
C LYS A 20 -62.99 4.62 8.00
N ASP A 21 -63.19 3.65 7.10
CA ASP A 21 -64.25 3.65 6.08
C ASP A 21 -64.09 4.68 4.92
N GLU A 22 -63.04 5.51 4.87
CA GLU A 22 -62.79 6.40 3.75
C GLU A 22 -62.37 5.64 2.47
N LEU A 23 -61.60 4.56 2.65
CA LEU A 23 -61.18 3.64 1.60
C LEU A 23 -61.67 2.23 1.89
N LEU A 24 -62.58 1.73 1.07
CA LEU A 24 -63.23 0.40 1.23
C LEU A 24 -62.49 -0.63 0.38
N LEU A 25 -61.91 -1.65 0.99
CA LEU A 25 -61.17 -2.70 0.35
C LEU A 25 -62.14 -3.76 -0.26
N TYR A 26 -62.04 -4.04 -1.57
CA TYR A 26 -62.84 -5.04 -2.22
C TYR A 26 -62.06 -6.15 -2.91
N GLU A 27 -60.76 -5.94 -3.19
CA GLU A 27 -59.88 -6.98 -3.72
C GLU A 27 -58.47 -6.80 -3.10
N PHE A 28 -57.86 -7.91 -2.67
CA PHE A 28 -56.52 -7.95 -2.04
C PHE A 28 -55.72 -9.09 -2.66
N LEU A 29 -54.51 -8.78 -3.11
CA LEU A 29 -53.51 -9.73 -3.51
C LEU A 29 -52.24 -9.41 -2.72
N GLY A 30 -51.83 -10.31 -1.83
CA GLY A 30 -50.65 -10.13 -0.97
C GLY A 30 -49.62 -11.20 -1.23
N GLU A 31 -48.40 -10.82 -1.42
CA GLU A 31 -47.27 -11.74 -1.64
C GLU A 31 -46.22 -11.54 -0.56
N GLU A 32 -45.90 -12.62 0.15
CA GLU A 32 -44.91 -12.69 1.19
C GLU A 32 -43.82 -13.72 0.80
N PHE A 33 -42.55 -13.44 1.14
CA PHE A 33 -41.42 -14.31 0.83
C PHE A 33 -40.42 -14.36 1.97
N ILE A 34 -39.72 -15.48 2.14
CA ILE A 34 -38.44 -15.48 2.87
C ILE A 34 -37.38 -14.95 1.93
N SER A 35 -36.55 -14.00 2.43
CA SER A 35 -35.45 -13.34 1.73
C SER A 35 -35.89 -12.55 0.49
N ASP A 36 -37.12 -11.99 0.55
CA ASP A 36 -37.58 -10.93 -0.32
C ASP A 36 -38.59 -10.02 0.42
N THR A 37 -38.89 -8.87 -0.19
CA THR A 37 -39.85 -7.93 0.36
C THR A 37 -41.27 -8.34 0.00
N PHE A 38 -42.20 -8.21 0.96
CA PHE A 38 -43.63 -8.40 0.67
C PHE A 38 -44.16 -7.25 -0.20
N VAL A 39 -45.22 -7.55 -0.95
CA VAL A 39 -46.01 -6.57 -1.71
C VAL A 39 -47.49 -6.90 -1.53
N PHE A 40 -48.28 -5.93 -1.07
CA PHE A 40 -49.72 -6.04 -0.98
C PHE A 40 -50.39 -5.09 -1.98
N ASN A 41 -51.07 -5.64 -2.98
CA ASN A 41 -51.81 -4.92 -4.00
C ASN A 41 -53.27 -4.89 -3.59
N LEU A 42 -53.80 -3.68 -3.39
CA LEU A 42 -55.18 -3.46 -2.90
C LEU A 42 -56.00 -2.71 -3.93
N LYS A 43 -57.21 -3.20 -4.24
CA LYS A 43 -58.18 -2.43 -5.01
C LYS A 43 -59.24 -1.89 -4.03
N LEU A 44 -59.47 -0.62 -4.11
CA LEU A 44 -60.23 0.16 -3.17
C LEU A 44 -61.28 0.98 -3.88
N ARG A 45 -62.36 1.29 -3.16
CA ARG A 45 -63.35 2.25 -3.61
C ARG A 45 -63.65 3.25 -2.48
N SER A 46 -63.99 4.48 -2.84
CA SER A 46 -64.37 5.51 -1.89
C SER A 46 -65.55 6.28 -2.43
N SER A 47 -66.49 6.63 -1.53
CA SER A 47 -67.54 7.59 -1.82
C SER A 47 -67.04 9.04 -1.84
N ASN A 48 -65.82 9.30 -1.38
CA ASN A 48 -65.16 10.57 -1.52
C ASN A 48 -64.46 10.65 -2.89
N MET A 49 -64.96 11.54 -3.73
CA MET A 49 -64.44 11.68 -5.12
C MET A 49 -63.16 12.52 -5.21
N SER A 50 -62.71 13.12 -4.10
CA SER A 50 -61.60 14.09 -4.07
C SER A 50 -60.55 13.73 -3.01
N ILE A 51 -60.13 12.46 -2.97
CA ILE A 51 -59.04 12.04 -2.09
C ILE A 51 -57.71 12.63 -2.62
N GLU A 52 -56.97 13.31 -1.77
CA GLU A 52 -55.64 13.81 -2.05
C GLU A 52 -54.62 12.64 -2.01
N THR A 53 -54.39 12.02 -3.13
CA THR A 53 -53.58 10.77 -3.24
C THR A 53 -52.15 10.95 -2.77
N GLU A 54 -51.55 12.13 -2.97
CA GLU A 54 -50.17 12.43 -2.57
C GLU A 54 -49.96 12.36 -1.05
N LYS A 55 -50.99 12.69 -0.28
CA LYS A 55 -50.96 12.62 1.20
C LYS A 55 -50.93 11.18 1.74
N LEU A 56 -51.21 10.20 0.92
CA LEU A 56 -51.18 8.77 1.28
C LEU A 56 -49.80 8.15 1.04
N LEU A 57 -49.01 8.70 0.12
CA LEU A 57 -47.70 8.13 -0.17
C LEU A 57 -46.74 8.21 1.03
N GLY A 58 -46.10 7.10 1.34
CA GLY A 58 -45.16 6.96 2.47
C GLY A 58 -45.86 6.82 3.85
N THR A 59 -47.18 6.80 3.90
CA THR A 59 -47.94 6.61 5.14
C THR A 59 -48.27 5.14 5.40
N ASP A 60 -48.56 4.83 6.66
CA ASP A 60 -48.88 3.48 7.12
C ASP A 60 -50.25 3.01 6.62
N ALA A 61 -50.34 1.71 6.31
CA ALA A 61 -51.57 1.01 6.00
C ALA A 61 -51.60 -0.32 6.74
N SER A 62 -52.72 -0.56 7.44
CA SER A 62 -53.00 -1.83 8.14
C SER A 62 -54.17 -2.54 7.50
N ILE A 63 -53.97 -3.82 7.16
CA ILE A 63 -54.99 -4.70 6.58
C ILE A 63 -55.27 -5.80 7.59
N ARG A 64 -56.54 -5.97 8.00
CA ARG A 64 -56.92 -6.99 8.97
C ARG A 64 -57.96 -7.93 8.39
N ILE A 65 -57.75 -9.22 8.59
CA ILE A 65 -58.73 -10.29 8.28
C ILE A 65 -59.48 -10.64 9.58
N PHE A 66 -60.80 -10.63 9.52
CA PHE A 66 -61.68 -10.93 10.63
C PHE A 66 -62.44 -12.23 10.37
N ASP A 67 -62.66 -13.02 11.42
CA ASP A 67 -63.53 -14.19 11.40
C ASP A 67 -64.23 -14.22 12.75
N ASP A 68 -65.56 -14.36 12.74
CA ASP A 68 -66.44 -14.26 13.93
C ASP A 68 -66.17 -12.99 14.79
N GLY A 69 -65.88 -11.86 14.11
CA GLY A 69 -65.64 -10.58 14.75
C GLY A 69 -64.29 -10.44 15.42
N GLN A 70 -63.44 -11.46 15.38
CA GLN A 70 -62.07 -11.45 15.90
C GLN A 70 -61.06 -11.25 14.79
N THR A 71 -59.99 -10.50 15.05
CA THR A 71 -58.83 -10.38 14.12
C THR A 71 -58.09 -11.70 14.09
N LYS A 72 -58.05 -12.35 12.93
CA LYS A 72 -57.32 -13.60 12.69
C LYS A 72 -55.96 -13.40 12.03
N LYS A 73 -55.80 -12.33 11.27
CA LYS A 73 -54.53 -11.98 10.61
C LYS A 73 -54.43 -10.47 10.44
N GLU A 74 -53.26 -9.95 10.63
CA GLU A 74 -52.92 -8.56 10.37
C GLU A 74 -51.77 -8.48 9.40
N PHE A 75 -51.80 -7.53 8.47
CA PHE A 75 -50.70 -7.10 7.64
C PHE A 75 -50.50 -5.61 7.80
N HIS A 76 -49.28 -5.17 7.74
CA HIS A 76 -48.93 -3.77 7.90
C HIS A 76 -47.78 -3.40 6.94
N GLY A 77 -47.76 -2.18 6.42
CA GLY A 77 -46.68 -1.64 5.61
C GLY A 77 -46.93 -0.19 5.29
N ILE A 78 -46.17 0.35 4.38
CA ILE A 78 -46.27 1.74 3.89
C ILE A 78 -46.79 1.77 2.44
N ILE A 79 -47.62 2.76 2.12
CA ILE A 79 -48.14 2.96 0.78
C ILE A 79 -47.05 3.53 -0.11
N SER A 80 -46.62 2.75 -1.08
CA SER A 80 -45.55 3.13 -2.04
C SER A 80 -46.08 3.59 -3.40
N TYR A 81 -47.30 3.25 -3.71
CA TYR A 81 -47.94 3.55 -4.99
C TYR A 81 -49.43 3.72 -4.80
N ILE A 82 -50.02 4.68 -5.49
CA ILE A 82 -51.45 4.90 -5.58
C ILE A 82 -51.82 5.32 -7.01
N ASN A 83 -52.87 4.71 -7.50
CA ASN A 83 -53.45 5.00 -8.85
C ASN A 83 -54.95 5.16 -8.71
N GLN A 84 -55.48 6.28 -9.14
CA GLN A 84 -56.92 6.47 -9.32
C GLN A 84 -57.34 5.91 -10.67
N MET A 85 -58.01 4.75 -10.65
CA MET A 85 -58.37 3.98 -11.83
C MET A 85 -59.57 4.55 -12.59
N GLY A 86 -60.41 5.30 -11.93
CA GLY A 86 -61.61 5.87 -12.51
C GLY A 86 -62.70 6.18 -11.44
N LEU A 87 -63.84 6.60 -11.88
CA LEU A 87 -65.02 6.85 -11.03
C LEU A 87 -66.30 6.47 -11.77
N ASP A 88 -67.33 6.14 -11.01
CA ASP A 88 -68.70 6.00 -11.46
C ASP A 88 -69.60 7.00 -10.71
N ALA A 89 -70.90 6.80 -10.76
CA ALA A 89 -71.85 7.72 -10.11
C ALA A 89 -71.79 7.68 -8.57
N GLU A 90 -71.21 6.64 -7.99
CA GLU A 90 -71.24 6.39 -6.54
C GLU A 90 -69.84 6.34 -5.92
N PHE A 91 -68.84 5.80 -6.63
CA PHE A 91 -67.49 5.57 -6.11
C PHE A 91 -66.41 6.08 -7.03
N SER A 92 -65.30 6.49 -6.43
CA SER A 92 -64.01 6.58 -7.06
C SER A 92 -63.18 5.35 -6.71
N TYR A 93 -62.47 4.80 -7.70
CA TYR A 93 -61.72 3.52 -7.58
C TYR A 93 -60.24 3.79 -7.55
N TYR A 94 -59.56 3.09 -6.66
CA TYR A 94 -58.12 3.24 -6.41
C TYR A 94 -57.42 1.90 -6.40
N GLU A 95 -56.19 1.87 -6.84
CA GLU A 95 -55.22 0.80 -6.63
C GLU A 95 -54.05 1.35 -5.79
N ILE A 96 -53.70 0.66 -4.70
CA ILE A 96 -52.53 0.98 -3.93
C ILE A 96 -51.61 -0.21 -3.77
N LYS A 97 -50.29 0.06 -3.63
CA LYS A 97 -49.32 -0.94 -3.23
C LYS A 97 -48.75 -0.60 -1.87
N VAL A 98 -48.73 -1.61 -1.00
CA VAL A 98 -48.21 -1.54 0.35
C VAL A 98 -46.97 -2.42 0.42
N ILE A 99 -45.84 -1.86 0.88
CA ILE A 99 -44.54 -2.50 0.94
C ILE A 99 -43.94 -2.37 2.33
N PRO A 100 -42.92 -3.18 2.71
CA PRO A 100 -42.21 -2.97 3.98
C PRO A 100 -41.35 -1.71 3.92
N LYS A 101 -41.18 -1.07 5.08
CA LYS A 101 -40.37 0.15 5.22
C LYS A 101 -38.91 -0.03 4.75
N VAL A 102 -38.33 -1.22 4.94
CA VAL A 102 -36.99 -1.55 4.46
C VAL A 102 -36.86 -1.41 2.94
N SER A 103 -37.95 -1.51 2.17
CA SER A 103 -37.93 -1.30 0.71
C SER A 103 -37.57 0.13 0.32
N LEU A 104 -37.72 1.11 1.20
CA LEU A 104 -37.27 2.49 0.97
C LEU A 104 -35.75 2.58 0.79
N LEU A 105 -35.01 1.64 1.33
CA LEU A 105 -33.55 1.56 1.18
C LEU A 105 -33.10 1.27 -0.26
N LYS A 106 -34.03 0.91 -1.15
CA LYS A 106 -33.79 0.79 -2.61
C LYS A 106 -33.59 2.16 -3.28
N TYR A 107 -33.99 3.26 -2.62
CA TYR A 107 -33.86 4.63 -3.11
C TYR A 107 -32.62 5.36 -2.55
N THR A 108 -31.84 4.70 -1.70
CA THR A 108 -30.59 5.23 -1.14
C THR A 108 -29.41 4.49 -1.77
N GLU A 109 -28.56 5.20 -2.48
CA GLU A 109 -27.34 4.67 -3.09
C GLU A 109 -26.14 5.38 -2.49
N ASN A 110 -25.06 4.64 -2.18
CA ASN A 110 -23.89 5.22 -1.55
C ASN A 110 -22.61 4.44 -1.86
N ARG A 111 -21.46 5.09 -1.55
CA ARG A 111 -20.17 4.45 -1.42
C ARG A 111 -19.68 4.64 0.01
N ARG A 112 -19.54 3.56 0.75
CA ARG A 112 -19.14 3.55 2.17
C ARG A 112 -18.17 2.42 2.45
N ILE A 113 -17.25 2.68 3.37
CA ILE A 113 -16.27 1.71 3.85
C ILE A 113 -16.64 1.30 5.28
N PHE A 114 -16.70 0.01 5.51
CA PHE A 114 -16.89 -0.60 6.82
C PHE A 114 -15.65 -1.43 7.15
N GLN A 115 -15.09 -1.24 8.35
CA GLN A 115 -13.86 -1.92 8.77
C GLN A 115 -14.03 -2.58 10.12
N ASN A 116 -13.48 -3.77 10.27
CA ASN A 116 -13.47 -4.52 11.54
C ASN A 116 -14.87 -4.75 12.15
N LEU A 117 -15.89 -4.88 11.29
CA LEU A 117 -17.26 -5.16 11.67
C LEU A 117 -17.71 -6.49 11.05
N ASN A 118 -18.53 -7.23 11.79
CA ASN A 118 -19.22 -8.37 11.21
C ASN A 118 -20.44 -7.93 10.41
N VAL A 119 -20.96 -8.83 9.57
CA VAL A 119 -22.09 -8.51 8.69
C VAL A 119 -23.33 -8.07 9.46
N VAL A 120 -23.59 -8.66 10.61
CA VAL A 120 -24.76 -8.31 11.44
C VAL A 120 -24.63 -6.90 11.99
N GLU A 121 -23.44 -6.52 12.48
CA GLU A 121 -23.17 -5.15 12.96
C GLU A 121 -23.37 -4.11 11.86
N ILE A 122 -22.91 -4.40 10.63
CA ILE A 122 -23.11 -3.51 9.46
C ILE A 122 -24.60 -3.34 9.16
N ILE A 123 -25.34 -4.46 9.03
CA ILE A 123 -26.78 -4.46 8.69
C ILE A 123 -27.60 -3.76 9.77
N VAL A 124 -27.40 -4.10 11.03
CA VAL A 124 -28.11 -3.49 12.16
C VAL A 124 -27.83 -1.98 12.22
N GLY A 125 -26.59 -1.56 11.94
CA GLY A 125 -26.24 -0.15 11.83
C GLY A 125 -27.06 0.58 10.77
N LEU A 126 -27.19 -0.01 9.58
CA LEU A 126 -27.97 0.56 8.47
C LEU A 126 -29.48 0.59 8.76
N LEU A 127 -30.02 -0.49 9.32
CA LEU A 127 -31.45 -0.56 9.70
C LEU A 127 -31.79 0.50 10.76
N LYS A 128 -30.97 0.66 11.80
CA LYS A 128 -31.12 1.70 12.83
C LYS A 128 -31.06 3.10 12.26
N ALA A 129 -30.07 3.38 11.42
CA ALA A 129 -29.90 4.68 10.77
C ALA A 129 -31.14 5.10 9.97
N ASN A 130 -31.83 4.12 9.36
CA ASN A 130 -33.05 4.32 8.56
C ASN A 130 -34.34 4.08 9.32
N LYS A 131 -34.28 3.89 10.65
CA LYS A 131 -35.44 3.70 11.52
C LYS A 131 -36.36 2.56 11.06
N VAL A 132 -35.78 1.46 10.59
CA VAL A 132 -36.47 0.22 10.25
C VAL A 132 -36.60 -0.61 11.53
N GLU A 133 -37.81 -1.05 11.88
CA GLU A 133 -38.04 -1.98 12.98
C GLU A 133 -37.50 -3.37 12.61
N PHE A 134 -36.65 -3.94 13.46
CA PHE A 134 -36.05 -5.24 13.21
C PHE A 134 -35.92 -6.08 14.49
N GLU A 135 -35.80 -7.38 14.28
CA GLU A 135 -35.49 -8.39 15.31
C GLU A 135 -34.39 -9.32 14.78
N THR A 136 -33.46 -9.68 15.64
CA THR A 136 -32.40 -10.66 15.31
C THR A 136 -32.64 -11.97 16.05
N ARG A 137 -32.87 -13.06 15.31
CA ARG A 137 -33.02 -14.43 15.84
C ARG A 137 -31.87 -15.30 15.30
N LEU A 138 -30.63 -14.85 15.53
CA LEU A 138 -29.44 -15.50 15.03
C LEU A 138 -28.83 -16.40 16.11
N THR A 139 -28.46 -17.62 15.74
CA THR A 139 -27.85 -18.63 16.61
C THR A 139 -26.36 -18.78 16.36
N ASN A 140 -25.89 -18.43 15.14
CA ASN A 140 -24.47 -18.51 14.77
C ASN A 140 -23.72 -17.22 15.13
N THR A 141 -22.42 -17.35 15.26
CA THR A 141 -21.47 -16.22 15.36
C THR A 141 -20.91 -15.89 13.98
N TYR A 142 -20.65 -14.61 13.73
CA TYR A 142 -20.15 -14.12 12.45
C TYR A 142 -18.80 -13.45 12.66
N GLU A 143 -17.84 -13.78 11.82
CA GLU A 143 -16.50 -13.20 11.86
C GLU A 143 -16.52 -11.74 11.41
N LYS A 144 -15.60 -10.96 11.98
CA LYS A 144 -15.42 -9.56 11.57
C LYS A 144 -14.68 -9.53 10.23
N ARG A 145 -15.19 -8.74 9.31
CA ARG A 145 -14.52 -8.44 8.05
C ARG A 145 -13.53 -7.29 8.28
N GLU A 146 -12.28 -7.46 7.89
CA GLU A 146 -11.29 -6.39 7.93
C GLU A 146 -11.76 -5.21 7.09
N TYR A 147 -12.35 -5.49 5.92
CA TYR A 147 -12.77 -4.48 4.96
C TYR A 147 -14.01 -4.92 4.19
N CYS A 148 -15.01 -4.09 4.13
CA CYS A 148 -16.26 -4.32 3.40
C CYS A 148 -16.75 -3.00 2.81
N VAL A 149 -16.97 -2.95 1.50
CA VAL A 149 -17.31 -1.72 0.78
C VAL A 149 -18.70 -1.83 0.17
N GLN A 150 -19.56 -0.89 0.46
CA GLN A 150 -20.73 -0.61 -0.34
C GLN A 150 -20.28 0.21 -1.55
N TYR A 151 -20.55 -0.27 -2.77
CA TYR A 151 -20.05 0.36 -3.98
C TYR A 151 -21.12 0.42 -5.08
N ASP A 152 -21.61 1.62 -5.40
CA ASP A 152 -22.62 1.86 -6.45
C ASP A 152 -23.80 0.88 -6.41
N GLU A 153 -24.33 0.68 -5.22
CA GLU A 153 -25.48 -0.17 -4.93
C GLU A 153 -26.38 0.50 -3.90
N SER A 154 -27.64 0.14 -3.92
CA SER A 154 -28.60 0.63 -2.91
C SER A 154 -28.27 0.05 -1.53
N ASP A 155 -28.71 0.74 -0.46
CA ASP A 155 -28.56 0.22 0.90
C ASP A 155 -29.27 -1.15 1.04
N PHE A 156 -30.39 -1.34 0.34
CA PHE A 156 -31.12 -2.60 0.34
C PHE A 156 -30.37 -3.72 -0.37
N ASP A 157 -29.77 -3.44 -1.54
CA ASP A 157 -28.98 -4.44 -2.26
C ASP A 157 -27.72 -4.80 -1.48
N PHE A 158 -27.07 -3.82 -0.87
CA PHE A 158 -25.92 -4.05 0.01
C PHE A 158 -26.29 -4.98 1.18
N ILE A 159 -27.37 -4.69 1.90
CA ILE A 159 -27.89 -5.57 2.98
C ILE A 159 -28.20 -6.96 2.42
N SER A 160 -28.92 -7.02 1.31
CA SER A 160 -29.36 -8.29 0.73
C SER A 160 -28.17 -9.19 0.34
N ARG A 161 -27.15 -8.65 -0.38
CA ARG A 161 -25.99 -9.47 -0.76
C ARG A 161 -25.16 -9.92 0.45
N LEU A 162 -25.05 -9.10 1.50
CA LEU A 162 -24.37 -9.50 2.73
C LEU A 162 -25.10 -10.63 3.44
N LEU A 163 -26.43 -10.56 3.54
CA LEU A 163 -27.27 -11.63 4.07
C LEU A 163 -27.16 -12.92 3.23
N GLU A 164 -27.20 -12.76 1.92
CA GLU A 164 -27.04 -13.87 0.97
C GLU A 164 -25.67 -14.55 1.10
N ASP A 165 -24.58 -13.77 1.30
CA ASP A 165 -23.24 -14.30 1.45
C ASP A 165 -23.06 -15.12 2.74
N GLU A 166 -23.61 -14.63 3.85
CA GLU A 166 -23.56 -15.32 5.15
C GLU A 166 -24.59 -16.44 5.31
N GLY A 167 -25.57 -16.53 4.39
CA GLY A 167 -26.66 -17.49 4.49
C GLY A 167 -27.70 -17.15 5.54
N ILE A 168 -27.81 -15.85 5.89
CA ILE A 168 -28.85 -15.31 6.78
C ILE A 168 -30.08 -15.00 5.94
N PHE A 169 -31.21 -15.57 6.31
CA PHE A 169 -32.49 -15.24 5.70
C PHE A 169 -33.24 -14.19 6.50
N TYR A 170 -34.26 -13.60 5.89
CA TYR A 170 -35.17 -12.68 6.58
C TYR A 170 -36.59 -12.92 6.16
N PHE A 171 -37.53 -12.51 7.03
CA PHE A 171 -38.96 -12.50 6.80
C PHE A 171 -39.60 -11.38 7.63
N PHE A 172 -40.91 -11.22 7.50
CA PHE A 172 -41.63 -10.17 8.24
C PHE A 172 -42.64 -10.76 9.19
N THR A 173 -42.74 -10.16 10.37
CA THR A 173 -43.82 -10.42 11.30
C THR A 173 -44.70 -9.18 11.44
N PHE A 174 -46.00 -9.39 11.71
CA PHE A 174 -47.00 -8.34 11.80
C PHE A 174 -47.68 -8.42 13.15
N LYS A 175 -47.54 -7.39 13.98
CA LYS A 175 -48.14 -7.33 15.31
C LYS A 175 -48.47 -5.88 15.67
N ASN A 176 -49.68 -5.65 16.24
CA ASN A 176 -50.10 -4.36 16.82
C ASN A 176 -50.01 -3.18 15.82
N GLY A 177 -50.39 -3.39 14.56
CA GLY A 177 -50.34 -2.33 13.56
C GLY A 177 -48.93 -1.94 13.15
N ASN A 178 -47.99 -2.85 13.26
CA ASN A 178 -46.60 -2.66 12.84
C ASN A 178 -46.05 -3.90 12.13
N HIS A 179 -44.98 -3.75 11.35
CA HIS A 179 -44.24 -4.86 10.76
C HIS A 179 -42.78 -4.83 11.21
N THR A 180 -42.22 -6.00 11.48
CA THR A 180 -40.85 -6.16 11.96
C THR A 180 -40.04 -6.98 10.94
N PHE A 181 -38.87 -6.51 10.56
CA PHE A 181 -37.89 -7.19 9.72
C PHE A 181 -37.09 -8.18 10.58
N VAL A 182 -37.34 -9.48 10.44
CA VAL A 182 -36.71 -10.53 11.27
C VAL A 182 -35.57 -11.19 10.51
N LEU A 183 -34.39 -11.20 11.14
CA LEU A 183 -33.20 -11.91 10.65
C LEU A 183 -33.10 -13.27 11.32
N GLY A 184 -32.90 -14.34 10.52
CA GLY A 184 -32.76 -15.72 11.00
C GLY A 184 -31.66 -16.48 10.28
N ASP A 185 -31.09 -17.51 10.91
CA ASP A 185 -30.01 -18.33 10.36
C ASP A 185 -30.16 -19.84 10.62
N SER A 186 -31.21 -20.22 11.34
CA SER A 186 -31.44 -21.60 11.79
C SER A 186 -32.92 -21.93 11.85
N VAL A 187 -33.26 -23.19 12.02
CA VAL A 187 -34.64 -23.69 12.13
C VAL A 187 -35.35 -23.13 13.37
N GLU A 188 -34.59 -22.92 14.44
CA GLU A 188 -35.10 -22.40 15.73
C GLU A 188 -35.66 -20.96 15.63
N CYS A 189 -35.36 -20.24 14.54
CA CYS A 189 -35.89 -18.91 14.28
C CYS A 189 -37.37 -18.89 13.94
N HIS A 190 -37.92 -20.04 13.47
CA HIS A 190 -39.27 -20.15 12.98
C HIS A 190 -40.27 -20.41 14.12
N GLU A 191 -41.35 -19.68 14.10
CA GLU A 191 -42.45 -19.85 15.07
C GLU A 191 -43.53 -20.75 14.45
N LEU A 192 -44.21 -21.51 15.29
CA LEU A 192 -45.40 -22.26 14.89
C LEU A 192 -46.55 -21.32 14.49
N CYS A 193 -47.21 -21.58 13.38
CA CYS A 193 -48.42 -20.86 12.98
C CYS A 193 -49.50 -20.92 14.09
N ASP A 194 -50.35 -19.89 14.18
CA ASP A 194 -51.51 -19.91 15.09
C ASP A 194 -52.35 -21.14 14.85
N GLN A 195 -52.62 -21.52 13.60
CA GLN A 195 -53.21 -22.79 13.23
C GLN A 195 -52.09 -23.84 13.09
N LYS A 196 -51.83 -24.57 14.17
CA LYS A 196 -50.67 -25.50 14.29
C LYS A 196 -50.71 -26.66 13.35
N GLN A 197 -51.91 -27.20 13.11
CA GLN A 197 -52.15 -28.38 12.28
C GLN A 197 -53.05 -28.00 11.10
N LEU A 198 -52.65 -28.37 9.91
CA LEU A 198 -53.46 -28.23 8.69
C LEU A 198 -53.77 -29.58 8.09
N PHE A 199 -55.03 -29.78 7.73
CA PHE A 199 -55.52 -31.06 7.25
C PHE A 199 -55.67 -31.02 5.74
N TYR A 200 -55.07 -32.02 5.05
CA TYR A 200 -55.28 -32.16 3.60
C TYR A 200 -56.69 -32.70 3.35
N ARG A 201 -57.47 -31.95 2.57
CA ARG A 201 -58.85 -32.34 2.19
C ARG A 201 -59.10 -32.01 0.74
N SER A 202 -59.31 -33.06 -0.08
CA SER A 202 -59.70 -32.84 -1.44
C SER A 202 -61.06 -32.15 -1.53
N ASN A 203 -61.30 -31.34 -2.56
CA ASN A 203 -62.49 -30.49 -2.76
C ASN A 203 -63.89 -31.18 -2.64
N GLN A 204 -63.92 -32.44 -2.29
CA GLN A 204 -65.14 -33.23 -2.19
C GLN A 204 -65.55 -33.57 -0.73
N SER A 205 -64.83 -33.10 0.27
CA SER A 205 -65.16 -33.37 1.66
C SER A 205 -66.10 -32.32 2.27
N GLU A 206 -67.06 -32.77 3.08
CA GLU A 206 -68.08 -31.93 3.72
C GLU A 206 -67.56 -30.96 4.76
N ARG A 207 -66.27 -31.04 5.19
CA ARG A 207 -65.67 -30.17 6.19
C ARG A 207 -64.51 -29.37 5.58
N VAL A 208 -64.79 -28.25 4.98
CA VAL A 208 -63.80 -27.30 4.49
C VAL A 208 -63.79 -26.09 5.44
N GLY A 209 -62.73 -25.93 6.23
CA GLY A 209 -62.60 -24.85 7.20
C GLY A 209 -61.28 -24.09 7.03
N SER A 210 -61.01 -23.15 7.91
CA SER A 210 -59.77 -22.39 7.94
C SER A 210 -58.53 -23.20 8.31
N ASP A 211 -58.66 -24.49 8.58
CA ASP A 211 -57.60 -25.47 8.84
C ASP A 211 -57.28 -26.36 7.62
N THR A 212 -57.83 -26.05 6.44
CA THR A 212 -57.83 -26.95 5.28
C THR A 212 -56.77 -26.56 4.25
N VAL A 213 -55.93 -27.54 3.86
CA VAL A 213 -55.10 -27.55 2.66
C VAL A 213 -55.88 -28.29 1.56
N THR A 214 -56.22 -27.57 0.48
CA THR A 214 -57.06 -28.12 -0.60
C THR A 214 -56.20 -28.77 -1.70
N LYS A 215 -54.97 -28.39 -1.84
CA LYS A 215 -53.98 -28.92 -2.78
C LYS A 215 -52.62 -29.00 -2.14
N PHE A 216 -51.86 -30.08 -2.37
CA PHE A 216 -50.48 -30.20 -1.92
C PHE A 216 -49.69 -31.06 -2.93
N GLU A 217 -48.61 -30.49 -3.46
CA GLU A 217 -47.73 -31.10 -4.43
C GLU A 217 -46.35 -31.28 -3.81
N SER A 218 -45.84 -32.49 -3.74
CA SER A 218 -44.46 -32.77 -3.36
C SER A 218 -43.61 -32.81 -4.62
N ILE A 219 -42.59 -31.97 -4.66
CA ILE A 219 -41.72 -31.76 -5.81
C ILE A 219 -40.32 -32.35 -5.50
N ALA A 220 -39.79 -33.10 -6.43
CA ALA A 220 -38.41 -33.58 -6.39
C ALA A 220 -37.67 -33.14 -7.66
N GLU A 221 -36.53 -32.50 -7.51
CA GLU A 221 -35.70 -32.00 -8.61
C GLU A 221 -34.24 -32.41 -8.38
N ILE A 222 -33.48 -32.60 -9.45
CA ILE A 222 -32.04 -32.89 -9.36
C ILE A 222 -31.28 -31.65 -8.87
N ALA A 223 -30.38 -31.83 -7.90
CA ALA A 223 -29.49 -30.80 -7.39
C ALA A 223 -28.01 -31.10 -7.71
N PRO A 224 -27.11 -30.13 -7.58
CA PRO A 224 -25.68 -30.40 -7.69
C PRO A 224 -25.20 -31.44 -6.66
N LYS A 225 -24.26 -32.28 -7.10
CA LYS A 225 -23.64 -33.31 -6.24
C LYS A 225 -22.64 -32.73 -5.27
N SER A 226 -21.81 -31.77 -5.72
CA SER A 226 -20.73 -31.20 -4.91
C SER A 226 -20.55 -29.70 -5.16
N VAL A 227 -20.05 -29.04 -4.14
CA VAL A 227 -19.58 -27.64 -4.21
C VAL A 227 -18.13 -27.61 -3.72
N SER A 228 -17.26 -27.06 -4.53
CA SER A 228 -15.84 -26.91 -4.21
C SER A 228 -15.47 -25.41 -4.26
N LEU A 229 -14.92 -24.92 -3.16
CA LEU A 229 -14.51 -23.52 -2.99
C LEU A 229 -13.00 -23.44 -2.85
N ARG A 230 -12.36 -22.48 -3.51
CA ARG A 230 -10.92 -22.24 -3.41
C ARG A 230 -10.61 -20.75 -3.33
N GLY A 231 -9.56 -20.39 -2.60
CA GLY A 231 -9.06 -19.03 -2.49
C GLY A 231 -7.54 -19.01 -2.39
N TYR A 232 -6.94 -17.84 -2.55
CA TYR A 232 -5.53 -17.59 -2.35
C TYR A 232 -5.31 -16.71 -1.13
N ASP A 233 -4.43 -17.15 -0.22
CA ASP A 233 -4.02 -16.38 0.95
C ASP A 233 -2.60 -15.85 0.74
N TYR A 234 -2.48 -14.56 0.46
CA TYR A 234 -1.18 -13.94 0.27
C TYR A 234 -0.41 -13.72 1.59
N LEU A 235 -1.07 -13.74 2.74
CA LEU A 235 -0.41 -13.59 4.04
C LEU A 235 0.40 -14.84 4.40
N ASN A 236 -0.11 -16.02 4.03
CA ASN A 236 0.55 -17.30 4.22
C ASN A 236 1.15 -17.86 2.92
N ALA A 237 1.10 -17.08 1.83
CA ALA A 237 1.59 -17.43 0.49
C ALA A 237 1.11 -18.83 0.02
N GLY A 238 -0.11 -19.19 0.38
CA GLY A 238 -0.68 -20.50 0.13
C GLY A 238 -2.03 -20.45 -0.59
N VAL A 239 -2.28 -21.44 -1.43
CA VAL A 239 -3.62 -21.72 -1.92
C VAL A 239 -4.34 -22.45 -0.80
N LEU A 240 -5.42 -21.86 -0.29
CA LEU A 240 -6.23 -22.51 0.72
C LEU A 240 -6.83 -23.80 0.16
N PRO A 241 -6.83 -24.89 0.94
CA PRO A 241 -7.44 -26.14 0.52
C PRO A 241 -8.89 -25.91 0.11
N SER A 242 -9.32 -26.57 -0.96
CA SER A 242 -10.71 -26.51 -1.35
C SER A 242 -11.55 -27.20 -0.28
N GLU A 243 -12.45 -26.47 0.35
CA GLU A 243 -13.52 -27.06 1.10
C GLU A 243 -14.53 -27.64 0.10
N SER A 244 -14.84 -28.92 0.20
CA SER A 244 -15.85 -29.56 -0.64
C SER A 244 -16.90 -30.27 0.18
N TYR A 245 -18.16 -30.06 -0.18
CA TYR A 245 -19.28 -30.79 0.40
C TYR A 245 -20.00 -31.57 -0.71
N SER A 246 -20.19 -32.87 -0.52
CA SER A 246 -20.80 -33.74 -1.54
C SER A 246 -21.92 -34.60 -0.98
N SER A 247 -22.83 -35.01 -1.87
CA SER A 247 -23.93 -35.94 -1.62
C SER A 247 -23.83 -37.13 -2.58
N GLU A 248 -24.33 -38.27 -2.20
CA GLU A 248 -24.27 -39.50 -3.02
C GLU A 248 -25.27 -39.52 -4.19
N LYS A 249 -26.34 -38.74 -4.14
CA LYS A 249 -27.51 -38.92 -5.04
C LYS A 249 -27.64 -37.94 -6.19
N ASP A 250 -26.80 -36.88 -6.20
CA ASP A 250 -26.97 -35.77 -7.16
C ASP A 250 -25.92 -35.76 -8.26
N PHE A 251 -25.98 -34.82 -9.20
CA PHE A 251 -25.17 -34.79 -10.41
C PHE A 251 -24.36 -33.48 -10.55
N GLY A 252 -23.10 -33.59 -10.98
CA GLY A 252 -22.23 -32.46 -11.28
C GLY A 252 -21.56 -31.81 -10.07
N GLU A 253 -20.64 -30.90 -10.35
CA GLU A 253 -19.89 -30.10 -9.38
C GLU A 253 -20.04 -28.62 -9.71
N ILE A 254 -20.19 -27.79 -8.68
CA ILE A 254 -20.05 -26.35 -8.78
C ILE A 254 -18.74 -25.96 -8.13
N TYR A 255 -17.82 -25.37 -8.93
CA TYR A 255 -16.54 -24.86 -8.48
C TYR A 255 -16.57 -23.33 -8.47
N GLU A 256 -16.18 -22.71 -7.36
CA GLU A 256 -16.08 -21.27 -7.23
C GLU A 256 -14.69 -20.90 -6.69
N TYR A 257 -14.02 -19.93 -7.35
CA TYR A 257 -12.75 -19.36 -6.91
C TYR A 257 -12.97 -17.95 -6.38
N PHE A 258 -12.58 -17.71 -5.13
CA PHE A 258 -12.81 -16.43 -4.45
C PHE A 258 -11.69 -15.39 -4.66
N GLY A 259 -10.61 -15.72 -5.39
CA GLY A 259 -9.46 -14.85 -5.53
C GLY A 259 -8.69 -14.69 -4.22
N ASP A 260 -8.03 -13.54 -4.05
CA ASP A 260 -7.28 -13.24 -2.83
C ASP A 260 -8.23 -13.11 -1.62
N LEU A 261 -7.88 -13.76 -0.53
CA LEU A 261 -8.57 -13.63 0.76
C LEU A 261 -7.77 -12.66 1.63
N ILE A 262 -8.40 -11.57 2.06
CA ILE A 262 -7.75 -10.58 2.92
C ILE A 262 -7.48 -11.16 4.32
N ASP A 263 -8.41 -11.96 4.81
CA ASP A 263 -8.35 -12.55 6.15
C ASP A 263 -7.80 -13.98 6.19
N GLY A 264 -7.39 -14.53 5.05
CA GLY A 264 -6.81 -15.87 4.96
C GLY A 264 -7.76 -17.02 5.31
N ILE A 265 -9.02 -16.75 5.58
CA ILE A 265 -9.98 -17.74 6.07
C ILE A 265 -11.12 -17.91 5.07
N LEU A 266 -11.21 -19.11 4.49
CA LEU A 266 -12.51 -19.63 4.06
C LEU A 266 -13.27 -19.99 5.32
N SER A 267 -14.33 -19.23 5.66
CA SER A 267 -15.12 -19.54 6.85
C SER A 267 -15.56 -21.01 6.81
N GLU A 268 -15.31 -21.71 7.90
CA GLU A 268 -15.64 -23.14 8.03
C GLU A 268 -17.13 -23.35 7.69
N GLY A 269 -17.41 -24.30 6.83
CA GLY A 269 -18.78 -24.63 6.41
C GLY A 269 -19.37 -23.75 5.29
N LYS A 270 -18.58 -22.89 4.62
CA LYS A 270 -19.10 -22.07 3.50
C LYS A 270 -19.57 -22.93 2.32
N SER A 271 -18.85 -24.00 1.99
CA SER A 271 -19.23 -24.97 0.97
C SER A 271 -20.52 -25.72 1.34
N LYS A 272 -20.70 -26.06 2.62
CA LYS A 272 -21.92 -26.67 3.14
C LYS A 272 -23.12 -25.71 3.00
N LYS A 273 -22.97 -24.46 3.41
CA LYS A 273 -24.04 -23.43 3.24
C LYS A 273 -24.44 -23.25 1.77
N GLU A 274 -23.45 -23.26 0.87
CA GLU A 274 -23.71 -23.15 -0.57
C GLU A 274 -24.46 -24.37 -1.11
N MET A 275 -24.10 -25.55 -0.66
CA MET A 275 -24.82 -26.78 -1.01
C MET A 275 -26.26 -26.76 -0.47
N GLU A 276 -26.48 -26.36 0.78
CA GLU A 276 -27.82 -26.20 1.37
C GLU A 276 -28.68 -25.25 0.52
N ARG A 277 -28.12 -24.13 0.09
CA ARG A 277 -28.77 -23.13 -0.77
C ARG A 277 -29.18 -23.71 -2.13
N LEU A 278 -28.27 -24.43 -2.79
CA LEU A 278 -28.52 -25.01 -4.11
C LEU A 278 -29.58 -26.11 -4.07
N ARG A 279 -29.60 -26.89 -2.97
CA ARG A 279 -30.57 -27.97 -2.77
C ARG A 279 -31.97 -27.47 -2.38
N LEU A 280 -32.07 -26.25 -1.87
CA LEU A 280 -33.35 -25.73 -1.41
C LEU A 280 -34.42 -25.79 -2.51
N LYS A 281 -34.05 -25.58 -3.80
CA LYS A 281 -34.97 -25.64 -4.94
C LYS A 281 -35.58 -27.02 -5.15
N SER A 282 -34.82 -28.08 -4.90
CA SER A 282 -35.27 -29.47 -5.06
C SER A 282 -36.18 -29.97 -3.93
N GLN A 283 -36.44 -29.14 -2.93
CA GLN A 283 -37.17 -29.52 -1.71
C GLN A 283 -38.42 -28.66 -1.45
N VAL A 284 -38.76 -27.80 -2.42
CA VAL A 284 -39.91 -26.91 -2.30
C VAL A 284 -41.18 -27.68 -2.68
N ASN A 285 -42.17 -27.70 -1.78
CA ASN A 285 -43.49 -28.22 -1.98
C ASN A 285 -44.48 -27.08 -2.22
N ARG A 286 -45.54 -27.30 -2.98
CA ARG A 286 -46.54 -26.27 -3.27
C ARG A 286 -47.92 -26.69 -2.74
N GLY A 287 -48.66 -25.73 -2.22
CA GLY A 287 -50.00 -25.99 -1.69
C GLY A 287 -50.93 -24.82 -1.91
N GLU A 288 -52.24 -25.13 -1.78
CA GLU A 288 -53.31 -24.14 -1.71
C GLU A 288 -54.11 -24.38 -0.43
N SER A 289 -54.49 -23.30 0.26
CA SER A 289 -55.22 -23.43 1.49
C SER A 289 -56.26 -22.30 1.73
N LEU A 290 -57.10 -22.50 2.70
CA LEU A 290 -58.05 -21.52 3.22
C LEU A 290 -57.59 -20.91 4.57
N CYS A 291 -56.42 -21.31 5.05
CA CYS A 291 -55.89 -20.89 6.35
C CYS A 291 -55.40 -19.45 6.33
N PHE A 292 -55.99 -18.58 7.14
CA PHE A 292 -55.64 -17.18 7.25
C PHE A 292 -54.27 -16.99 7.94
N SER A 293 -53.87 -17.91 8.85
CA SER A 293 -52.72 -17.74 9.72
C SER A 293 -51.40 -18.06 9.04
N LEU A 294 -51.39 -18.58 7.80
CA LEU A 294 -50.16 -18.81 7.04
C LEU A 294 -49.39 -17.50 6.89
N GLN A 295 -48.11 -17.57 7.21
CA GLN A 295 -47.16 -16.43 7.13
C GLN A 295 -45.78 -16.95 6.85
N THR A 296 -45.02 -16.25 6.01
CA THR A 296 -43.63 -16.60 5.76
C THR A 296 -42.79 -16.63 7.00
N GLY A 297 -41.83 -17.56 7.08
CA GLY A 297 -41.00 -17.73 8.25
C GLY A 297 -41.64 -18.42 9.45
N SER A 298 -42.91 -18.81 9.36
CA SER A 298 -43.55 -19.73 10.31
C SER A 298 -43.62 -21.16 9.75
N PHE A 299 -43.95 -22.14 10.60
CA PHE A 299 -44.12 -23.52 10.17
C PHE A 299 -45.48 -24.08 10.66
N PHE A 300 -45.97 -25.13 9.96
CA PHE A 300 -47.17 -25.87 10.27
C PHE A 300 -46.96 -27.37 10.11
N SER A 301 -47.79 -28.18 10.78
CA SER A 301 -47.81 -29.64 10.62
C SER A 301 -48.91 -30.02 9.65
N LEU A 302 -48.55 -30.68 8.54
CA LEU A 302 -49.53 -31.23 7.58
C LEU A 302 -49.99 -32.61 8.06
N GLN A 303 -51.32 -32.84 8.02
CA GLN A 303 -51.94 -34.06 8.45
C GLN A 303 -52.97 -34.57 7.42
N GLU A 304 -53.31 -35.83 7.50
CA GLU A 304 -54.34 -36.49 6.70
C GLU A 304 -54.01 -36.55 5.19
N TYR A 305 -52.71 -36.39 4.82
CA TYR A 305 -52.31 -36.67 3.42
C TYR A 305 -52.16 -38.16 3.25
N ARG A 306 -52.58 -38.71 2.12
CA ARG A 306 -52.67 -40.16 1.84
C ARG A 306 -51.30 -40.88 1.90
N ASN A 307 -50.22 -40.18 1.55
CA ASN A 307 -48.86 -40.68 1.71
C ASN A 307 -48.30 -40.16 3.05
N ASP A 308 -48.09 -41.08 4.00
CA ASP A 308 -47.64 -40.76 5.33
C ASP A 308 -46.31 -39.99 5.37
N ASN A 309 -45.41 -40.20 4.42
CA ASN A 309 -44.13 -39.48 4.35
C ASN A 309 -44.30 -37.98 4.07
N VAL A 310 -45.47 -37.54 3.65
CA VAL A 310 -45.79 -36.13 3.39
C VAL A 310 -46.40 -35.47 4.64
N ASN A 311 -46.88 -36.26 5.61
CA ASN A 311 -47.42 -35.80 6.86
C ASN A 311 -46.29 -35.43 7.84
N GLN A 312 -45.80 -34.19 7.74
CA GLN A 312 -44.65 -33.68 8.52
C GLN A 312 -44.76 -32.16 8.69
N ASP A 313 -43.80 -31.57 9.38
CA ASP A 313 -43.72 -30.13 9.61
C ASP A 313 -43.06 -29.42 8.41
N TYR A 314 -43.65 -28.31 8.01
CA TYR A 314 -43.20 -27.53 6.86
C TYR A 314 -43.04 -26.05 7.21
N ILE A 315 -41.86 -25.49 6.89
CA ILE A 315 -41.60 -24.05 6.94
C ILE A 315 -42.20 -23.39 5.71
N ILE A 316 -42.95 -22.31 5.91
CA ILE A 316 -43.56 -21.54 4.85
C ILE A 316 -42.54 -20.59 4.25
N LYS A 317 -42.14 -20.88 3.01
CA LYS A 317 -41.14 -20.11 2.22
C LYS A 317 -41.76 -18.89 1.55
N SER A 318 -42.97 -19.05 0.98
CA SER A 318 -43.72 -17.95 0.39
C SER A 318 -45.23 -18.20 0.53
N VAL A 319 -45.99 -17.11 0.55
CA VAL A 319 -47.47 -17.16 0.55
C VAL A 319 -47.99 -16.09 -0.39
N THR A 320 -48.92 -16.46 -1.26
CA THR A 320 -49.72 -15.52 -2.02
C THR A 320 -51.16 -15.54 -1.50
N HIS A 321 -51.55 -14.51 -0.81
CA HIS A 321 -52.89 -14.31 -0.30
C HIS A 321 -53.80 -13.68 -1.36
N SER A 322 -54.98 -14.19 -1.54
CA SER A 322 -55.99 -13.64 -2.46
C SER A 322 -57.34 -13.51 -1.79
N PHE A 323 -57.87 -12.28 -1.80
CA PHE A 323 -59.25 -12.01 -1.42
C PHE A 323 -59.99 -11.35 -2.57
N LYS A 324 -61.00 -12.00 -3.06
CA LYS A 324 -61.83 -11.53 -4.17
C LYS A 324 -63.24 -12.13 -4.06
N ASN A 325 -64.27 -11.32 -4.38
CA ASN A 325 -65.65 -11.75 -4.31
C ASN A 325 -66.02 -12.33 -2.92
N GLU A 326 -65.56 -11.66 -1.86
CA GLU A 326 -65.80 -12.03 -0.45
C GLU A 326 -65.21 -13.39 -0.02
N LYS A 327 -64.32 -13.96 -0.84
CA LYS A 327 -63.68 -15.25 -0.57
C LYS A 327 -62.16 -15.05 -0.44
N TYR A 328 -61.60 -15.64 0.64
CA TYR A 328 -60.20 -15.73 0.85
C TYR A 328 -59.64 -17.08 0.41
N ARG A 329 -58.47 -17.06 -0.19
CA ARG A 329 -57.62 -18.22 -0.51
C ARG A 329 -56.18 -17.82 -0.44
N ASN A 330 -55.31 -18.81 -0.27
CA ASN A 330 -53.87 -18.61 -0.49
C ASN A 330 -53.24 -19.79 -1.24
N SER A 331 -52.15 -19.51 -1.89
CA SER A 331 -51.19 -20.50 -2.37
C SER A 331 -49.86 -20.29 -1.70
N PHE A 332 -49.12 -21.35 -1.42
CA PHE A 332 -47.89 -21.27 -0.68
C PHE A 332 -46.82 -22.22 -1.25
N GLU A 333 -45.55 -21.84 -0.99
CA GLU A 333 -44.41 -22.76 -1.13
C GLU A 333 -43.91 -23.07 0.29
N ALA A 334 -43.62 -24.35 0.54
CA ALA A 334 -43.20 -24.83 1.85
C ALA A 334 -42.02 -25.81 1.73
N ILE A 335 -41.17 -25.84 2.75
CA ILE A 335 -39.97 -26.67 2.82
C ILE A 335 -40.09 -27.56 4.06
N PRO A 336 -39.79 -28.88 3.98
CA PRO A 336 -39.71 -29.72 5.17
C PRO A 336 -38.77 -29.10 6.22
N ILE A 337 -39.21 -29.09 7.50
CA ILE A 337 -38.50 -28.40 8.57
C ILE A 337 -37.08 -28.93 8.83
N GLU A 338 -36.79 -30.16 8.43
CA GLU A 338 -35.47 -30.77 8.51
C GLU A 338 -34.41 -30.14 7.59
N HIS A 339 -34.85 -29.34 6.61
CA HIS A 339 -33.98 -28.69 5.65
C HIS A 339 -33.73 -27.22 6.02
N PRO A 340 -32.49 -26.81 6.19
CA PRO A 340 -32.17 -25.44 6.53
C PRO A 340 -32.54 -24.46 5.41
N VAL A 341 -33.21 -23.40 5.76
CA VAL A 341 -33.52 -22.31 4.83
C VAL A 341 -32.24 -21.50 4.57
N ARG A 342 -31.90 -21.30 3.30
CA ARG A 342 -30.80 -20.41 2.90
C ARG A 342 -31.26 -19.47 1.78
N PRO A 343 -30.92 -18.17 1.87
CA PRO A 343 -31.26 -17.23 0.80
C PRO A 343 -30.54 -17.58 -0.51
N ILE A 344 -31.22 -17.43 -1.64
CA ILE A 344 -30.62 -17.59 -2.96
C ILE A 344 -29.76 -16.34 -3.24
N LYS A 345 -28.53 -16.49 -3.75
CA LYS A 345 -27.71 -15.40 -4.25
C LYS A 345 -28.31 -14.85 -5.55
N LYS A 346 -29.10 -13.79 -5.45
CA LYS A 346 -29.74 -13.10 -6.59
C LYS A 346 -29.27 -11.66 -6.71
N THR A 347 -28.79 -11.09 -5.64
CA THR A 347 -28.33 -9.70 -5.61
C THR A 347 -26.98 -9.58 -6.32
N ARG A 348 -26.86 -8.63 -7.23
CA ARG A 348 -25.63 -8.40 -7.98
C ARG A 348 -24.50 -7.98 -7.04
N ILE A 349 -23.37 -8.68 -7.12
CA ILE A 349 -22.14 -8.24 -6.46
C ILE A 349 -21.55 -7.09 -7.28
N PRO A 350 -21.29 -5.91 -6.67
CA PRO A 350 -20.72 -4.78 -7.40
C PRO A 350 -19.30 -5.12 -7.87
N ARG A 351 -18.94 -4.63 -9.05
CA ARG A 351 -17.59 -4.77 -9.60
C ARG A 351 -17.08 -3.43 -10.07
N VAL A 352 -15.88 -3.08 -9.62
CA VAL A 352 -15.16 -1.90 -10.08
C VAL A 352 -14.55 -2.19 -11.44
N ALA A 353 -15.01 -1.49 -12.46
CA ALA A 353 -14.58 -1.74 -13.84
C ALA A 353 -13.23 -1.12 -14.20
N GLY A 354 -12.71 -0.21 -13.39
CA GLY A 354 -11.50 0.56 -13.69
C GLY A 354 -10.62 0.79 -12.48
N THR A 355 -9.69 1.74 -12.62
CA THR A 355 -8.75 2.19 -11.58
C THR A 355 -9.30 3.42 -10.88
N HIS A 356 -9.08 3.52 -9.58
CA HIS A 356 -9.39 4.72 -8.81
C HIS A 356 -8.11 5.42 -8.36
N SER A 357 -8.13 6.75 -8.35
CA SER A 357 -7.15 7.53 -7.59
C SER A 357 -7.45 7.45 -6.10
N ALA A 358 -6.40 7.40 -5.30
CA ALA A 358 -6.48 7.50 -3.84
C ALA A 358 -5.24 8.22 -3.29
N PHE A 359 -5.34 8.79 -2.09
CA PHE A 359 -4.23 9.46 -1.43
C PHE A 359 -3.70 8.62 -0.29
N VAL A 360 -2.38 8.47 -0.21
CA VAL A 360 -1.74 7.73 0.88
C VAL A 360 -1.95 8.48 2.19
N VAL A 361 -2.34 7.76 3.23
CA VAL A 361 -2.60 8.32 4.57
C VAL A 361 -1.89 7.51 5.66
N GLY A 362 -1.77 8.11 6.82
CA GLY A 362 -1.18 7.51 8.01
C GLY A 362 -1.41 8.35 9.25
N PRO A 363 -0.77 8.01 10.39
CA PRO A 363 -0.83 8.79 11.62
C PRO A 363 -0.30 10.21 11.43
N PRO A 364 -0.82 11.18 12.18
CA PRO A 364 -0.31 12.56 12.15
C PRO A 364 1.19 12.62 12.47
N GLY A 365 1.94 13.39 11.68
CA GLY A 365 3.37 13.57 11.85
C GLY A 365 4.27 12.49 11.25
N GLU A 366 3.70 11.47 10.61
CA GLU A 366 4.46 10.48 9.84
C GLU A 366 4.55 10.87 8.36
N GLU A 367 5.71 10.65 7.74
CA GLU A 367 5.89 10.81 6.29
C GLU A 367 5.71 9.49 5.55
N ILE A 368 6.05 8.38 6.18
CA ILE A 368 5.93 7.02 5.67
C ILE A 368 5.22 6.18 6.72
N TRP A 369 4.18 5.49 6.32
CA TRP A 369 3.47 4.56 7.17
C TRP A 369 3.21 3.26 6.42
N THR A 370 3.84 2.18 6.86
CA THR A 370 3.79 0.87 6.22
C THR A 370 3.88 -0.24 7.25
N ASP A 371 3.41 -1.42 6.92
CA ASP A 371 3.58 -2.62 7.72
C ASP A 371 4.79 -3.46 7.27
N ASN A 372 4.95 -4.65 7.85
CA ASN A 372 6.04 -5.59 7.53
C ASN A 372 6.01 -6.17 6.11
N LEU A 373 4.89 -6.05 5.39
CA LEU A 373 4.72 -6.47 3.99
C LEU A 373 4.85 -5.31 3.00
N GLY A 374 5.20 -4.10 3.47
CA GLY A 374 5.29 -2.93 2.61
C GLY A 374 3.92 -2.40 2.14
N ARG A 375 2.82 -2.78 2.83
CA ARG A 375 1.48 -2.30 2.52
C ARG A 375 1.28 -0.89 3.05
N ILE A 376 0.38 -0.15 2.43
CA ILE A 376 0.04 1.23 2.80
C ILE A 376 -1.47 1.38 3.04
N LYS A 377 -1.85 2.51 3.59
CA LYS A 377 -3.25 2.89 3.76
C LYS A 377 -3.58 4.11 2.93
N VAL A 378 -4.81 4.18 2.43
CA VAL A 378 -5.24 5.23 1.52
C VAL A 378 -6.59 5.83 1.90
N LYS A 379 -6.84 7.05 1.44
CA LYS A 379 -8.14 7.70 1.44
C LYS A 379 -8.63 7.83 0.00
N PHE A 380 -9.80 7.29 -0.28
CA PHE A 380 -10.44 7.45 -1.58
C PHE A 380 -11.20 8.79 -1.66
N PRO A 381 -11.13 9.52 -2.79
CA PRO A 381 -11.87 10.78 -2.98
C PRO A 381 -13.40 10.62 -2.87
N TRP A 382 -13.92 9.45 -3.23
CA TRP A 382 -15.34 9.15 -3.14
C TRP A 382 -15.82 8.80 -1.72
N ASP A 383 -14.92 8.49 -0.80
CA ASP A 383 -15.28 8.20 0.59
C ASP A 383 -15.59 9.50 1.35
N ARG A 384 -16.86 9.67 1.68
CA ARG A 384 -17.44 10.87 2.31
C ARG A 384 -17.22 10.95 3.82
N SER A 385 -16.55 9.95 4.43
CA SER A 385 -16.20 10.01 5.86
C SER A 385 -15.15 11.09 6.11
N ASP A 386 -15.19 11.71 7.31
CA ASP A 386 -14.20 12.71 7.73
C ASP A 386 -12.85 12.08 8.18
N ILE A 387 -12.75 10.76 8.18
CA ILE A 387 -11.53 10.03 8.56
C ILE A 387 -10.48 10.18 7.45
N LYS A 388 -9.33 10.82 7.76
CA LYS A 388 -8.22 11.08 6.83
C LYS A 388 -6.88 10.64 7.44
N ASN A 389 -6.84 9.52 8.12
CA ASN A 389 -5.67 8.99 8.80
C ASN A 389 -5.53 7.47 8.55
N GLU A 390 -4.73 6.77 9.35
CA GLU A 390 -4.50 5.33 9.30
C GLU A 390 -5.75 4.46 9.40
N ASN A 391 -6.89 5.04 9.75
CA ASN A 391 -8.18 4.34 9.84
C ASN A 391 -9.06 4.51 8.59
N SER A 392 -8.57 5.16 7.54
CA SER A 392 -9.36 5.42 6.32
C SER A 392 -9.57 4.19 5.44
N SER A 393 -8.67 3.21 5.48
CA SER A 393 -8.78 1.97 4.71
C SER A 393 -8.17 0.77 5.44
N CYS A 394 -8.33 -0.43 4.87
CA CYS A 394 -7.48 -1.57 5.19
C CYS A 394 -6.03 -1.33 4.73
N TRP A 395 -5.14 -2.27 5.01
CA TRP A 395 -3.81 -2.32 4.42
C TRP A 395 -3.86 -2.77 2.95
N LEU A 396 -3.35 -1.94 2.03
CA LEU A 396 -3.29 -2.23 0.60
C LEU A 396 -1.88 -2.67 0.21
N ARG A 397 -1.76 -3.79 -0.50
CA ARG A 397 -0.51 -4.20 -1.14
C ARG A 397 -0.10 -3.18 -2.19
N VAL A 398 1.21 -2.95 -2.32
CA VAL A 398 1.78 -2.06 -3.35
C VAL A 398 2.50 -2.93 -4.39
N SER A 399 2.06 -2.83 -5.63
CA SER A 399 2.73 -3.50 -6.74
C SER A 399 4.12 -2.90 -6.96
N GLN A 400 5.13 -3.75 -7.04
CA GLN A 400 6.50 -3.39 -7.38
C GLN A 400 6.81 -3.90 -8.79
N THR A 401 7.73 -3.24 -9.49
CA THR A 401 8.13 -3.66 -10.84
C THR A 401 8.89 -4.99 -10.85
N TRP A 402 9.50 -5.36 -9.72
CA TRP A 402 10.26 -6.59 -9.53
C TRP A 402 10.28 -6.95 -8.04
N ALA A 403 9.87 -8.16 -7.67
CA ALA A 403 9.77 -8.56 -6.27
C ALA A 403 9.95 -10.06 -6.09
N ASP A 404 10.86 -10.46 -5.18
CA ASP A 404 11.06 -11.82 -4.73
C ASP A 404 11.75 -11.81 -3.35
N THR A 405 12.09 -12.99 -2.84
CA THR A 405 12.69 -13.19 -1.52
C THR A 405 14.07 -12.53 -1.42
N GLY A 406 14.15 -11.41 -0.72
CA GLY A 406 15.40 -10.71 -0.43
C GLY A 406 15.97 -9.85 -1.56
N TRP A 407 15.29 -9.75 -2.73
CA TRP A 407 15.74 -8.93 -3.85
C TRP A 407 14.57 -8.35 -4.66
N GLY A 408 14.83 -7.33 -5.47
CA GLY A 408 13.84 -6.65 -6.31
C GLY A 408 13.83 -5.13 -6.10
N HIS A 409 12.74 -4.48 -6.53
CA HIS A 409 12.51 -3.06 -6.32
C HIS A 409 11.56 -2.87 -5.13
N LEU A 410 11.85 -1.90 -4.27
CA LEU A 410 10.99 -1.55 -3.15
C LEU A 410 10.83 -0.03 -3.07
N PHE A 411 9.71 0.49 -3.57
CA PHE A 411 9.32 1.89 -3.47
C PHE A 411 8.03 2.01 -2.69
N ILE A 412 8.12 2.54 -1.45
CA ILE A 412 6.96 2.74 -0.59
C ILE A 412 6.38 4.12 -0.87
N PRO A 413 5.11 4.22 -1.34
CA PRO A 413 4.44 5.50 -1.49
C PRO A 413 4.30 6.21 -0.15
N ARG A 414 4.60 7.51 -0.12
CA ARG A 414 4.59 8.33 1.09
C ARG A 414 3.23 8.98 1.30
N ILE A 415 2.94 9.35 2.55
CA ILE A 415 1.72 10.05 2.94
C ILE A 415 1.54 11.32 2.08
N GLY A 416 0.31 11.50 1.57
CA GLY A 416 -0.06 12.58 0.67
C GLY A 416 0.23 12.33 -0.81
N GLN A 417 0.91 11.25 -1.19
CA GLN A 417 1.07 10.88 -2.60
C GLN A 417 -0.23 10.33 -3.18
N GLU A 418 -0.51 10.66 -4.44
CA GLU A 418 -1.60 10.07 -5.19
C GLU A 418 -1.17 8.73 -5.78
N VAL A 419 -2.00 7.72 -5.57
CA VAL A 419 -1.79 6.35 -6.05
C VAL A 419 -2.98 5.88 -6.86
N LEU A 420 -2.71 4.99 -7.80
CA LEU A 420 -3.72 4.28 -8.57
C LEU A 420 -4.03 2.95 -7.90
N VAL A 421 -5.32 2.72 -7.65
CA VAL A 421 -5.82 1.51 -6.99
C VAL A 421 -6.66 0.71 -7.98
N THR A 422 -6.31 -0.54 -8.18
CA THR A 422 -7.10 -1.56 -8.88
C THR A 422 -7.71 -2.53 -7.88
N TYR A 423 -8.57 -3.41 -8.35
CA TYR A 423 -9.31 -4.33 -7.48
C TYR A 423 -9.21 -5.74 -8.04
N VAL A 424 -8.81 -6.70 -7.22
CA VAL A 424 -8.71 -8.11 -7.63
C VAL A 424 -10.10 -8.61 -8.04
N ASP A 425 -10.22 -9.14 -9.24
CA ASP A 425 -11.49 -9.56 -9.86
C ASP A 425 -12.57 -8.45 -9.90
N GLY A 426 -12.17 -7.19 -9.78
CA GLY A 426 -13.07 -6.05 -9.66
C GLY A 426 -13.80 -5.97 -8.33
N ASN A 427 -13.45 -6.76 -7.33
CA ASN A 427 -14.09 -6.75 -6.02
C ASN A 427 -13.66 -5.51 -5.20
N PRO A 428 -14.59 -4.59 -4.85
CA PRO A 428 -14.26 -3.39 -4.10
C PRO A 428 -13.64 -3.66 -2.72
N ASP A 429 -13.82 -4.86 -2.17
CA ASP A 429 -13.24 -5.27 -0.89
C ASP A 429 -11.77 -5.70 -1.01
N LYS A 430 -11.21 -5.79 -2.24
CA LYS A 430 -9.86 -6.29 -2.52
C LYS A 430 -9.00 -5.28 -3.30
N PRO A 431 -8.72 -4.11 -2.72
CA PRO A 431 -7.93 -3.06 -3.37
C PRO A 431 -6.42 -3.39 -3.38
N VAL A 432 -5.75 -3.04 -4.48
CA VAL A 432 -4.29 -3.16 -4.67
C VAL A 432 -3.76 -1.89 -5.32
N VAL A 433 -2.71 -1.30 -4.78
CA VAL A 433 -2.03 -0.14 -5.37
C VAL A 433 -1.14 -0.63 -6.53
N THR A 434 -1.36 -0.08 -7.73
CA THR A 434 -0.67 -0.48 -8.96
C THR A 434 0.28 0.56 -9.51
N GLY A 435 0.31 1.77 -8.95
CA GLY A 435 1.23 2.83 -9.34
C GLY A 435 1.01 4.13 -8.61
N CYS A 436 1.88 5.11 -8.89
CA CYS A 436 1.78 6.48 -8.43
C CYS A 436 1.62 7.43 -9.61
N VAL A 437 0.95 8.56 -9.42
CA VAL A 437 0.78 9.59 -10.44
C VAL A 437 1.11 10.97 -9.89
N TYR A 438 1.65 11.83 -10.76
CA TYR A 438 1.81 13.25 -10.44
C TYR A 438 0.50 14.02 -10.63
N ASN A 439 0.33 15.10 -9.90
CA ASN A 439 -0.81 16.00 -10.02
C ASN A 439 -0.35 17.47 -9.87
N SER A 440 -1.30 18.41 -9.81
CA SER A 440 -0.99 19.85 -9.70
C SER A 440 -0.34 20.27 -8.37
N GLU A 441 -0.48 19.46 -7.31
CA GLU A 441 0.13 19.72 -5.99
C GLU A 441 1.42 18.92 -5.76
N ARG A 442 1.72 17.97 -6.63
CA ARG A 442 2.87 17.04 -6.52
C ARG A 442 3.64 17.05 -7.83
N ASP A 443 4.60 17.96 -7.91
CA ASP A 443 5.41 18.19 -9.10
C ASP A 443 6.32 17.00 -9.46
N ARG A 444 6.63 16.94 -10.74
CA ARG A 444 7.59 15.99 -11.32
C ARG A 444 9.01 16.33 -10.89
N PRO A 445 9.94 15.35 -10.93
CA PRO A 445 11.33 15.57 -10.54
C PRO A 445 12.09 16.51 -11.48
N VAL A 446 11.53 16.82 -12.65
CA VAL A 446 12.12 17.73 -13.66
C VAL A 446 11.06 18.60 -14.30
N ASP A 447 11.46 19.77 -14.77
CA ASP A 447 10.56 20.73 -15.40
C ASP A 447 10.17 20.28 -16.81
N LEU A 448 8.88 20.07 -17.03
CA LEU A 448 8.35 19.71 -18.35
C LEU A 448 7.59 20.91 -18.96
N PRO A 449 7.62 21.08 -20.28
CA PRO A 449 8.26 20.22 -21.29
C PRO A 449 9.74 20.49 -21.52
N SER A 450 10.38 21.48 -20.88
CA SER A 450 11.73 21.94 -21.17
C SER A 450 12.82 20.86 -21.05
N LYS A 451 12.62 19.91 -20.10
CA LYS A 451 13.53 18.78 -19.83
C LYS A 451 12.91 17.43 -20.19
N GLN A 452 12.12 17.38 -21.26
CA GLN A 452 11.41 16.16 -21.67
C GLN A 452 12.33 15.00 -22.11
N THR A 453 13.60 15.28 -22.38
CA THR A 453 14.64 14.28 -22.72
C THR A 453 15.25 13.62 -21.51
N GLN A 454 14.92 14.07 -20.30
CA GLN A 454 15.45 13.51 -19.04
C GLN A 454 14.59 12.37 -18.51
N SER A 455 15.25 11.24 -18.19
CA SER A 455 14.69 10.15 -17.40
C SER A 455 15.34 10.16 -16.02
N VAL A 456 14.52 10.20 -14.93
CA VAL A 456 15.02 10.47 -13.58
C VAL A 456 14.44 9.51 -12.56
N ILE A 457 15.31 8.96 -11.70
CA ILE A 457 14.94 8.35 -10.43
C ILE A 457 15.51 9.23 -9.33
N ARG A 458 14.66 9.93 -8.59
CA ARG A 458 15.09 10.83 -7.51
C ARG A 458 14.40 10.46 -6.20
N SER A 459 15.17 10.28 -5.13
CA SER A 459 14.67 10.11 -3.78
C SER A 459 14.56 11.47 -3.07
N LYS A 460 13.78 11.49 -1.97
CA LYS A 460 13.69 12.65 -1.07
C LYS A 460 14.16 12.24 0.32
N PRO A 461 15.03 13.01 0.98
CA PRO A 461 15.41 12.76 2.37
C PRO A 461 14.19 12.70 3.29
N PHE A 462 14.28 11.92 4.35
CA PHE A 462 13.29 11.89 5.42
C PHE A 462 13.54 13.09 6.34
N THR A 463 12.49 13.89 6.60
CA THR A 463 12.64 15.16 7.32
C THR A 463 12.19 15.09 8.78
N LYS A 464 11.87 13.91 9.31
CA LYS A 464 11.45 13.75 10.70
C LYS A 464 12.62 14.09 11.62
N SER A 465 12.55 15.23 12.31
CA SER A 465 13.47 15.54 13.41
C SER A 465 13.29 14.51 14.53
N THR A 466 14.38 13.95 15.02
CA THR A 466 14.35 13.13 16.24
C THR A 466 13.81 13.96 17.38
N LYS A 467 13.06 13.37 18.29
CA LYS A 467 12.37 14.05 19.41
C LYS A 467 13.24 14.96 20.30
N GLU A 468 14.55 14.96 20.12
CA GLU A 468 15.50 15.76 20.90
C GLU A 468 15.72 17.19 20.38
N ASP A 469 15.41 17.47 19.09
CA ASP A 469 15.63 18.79 18.48
C ASP A 469 14.43 19.74 18.51
N THR A 470 13.28 19.29 19.02
CA THR A 470 12.00 20.02 18.85
C THR A 470 11.51 20.79 20.05
N ALA A 471 12.21 20.73 21.23
CA ALA A 471 11.71 21.40 22.41
C ALA A 471 11.93 22.92 22.38
N ASP A 472 13.00 23.41 21.76
CA ASP A 472 13.36 24.83 21.80
C ASP A 472 12.90 25.66 20.60
N ASN A 473 12.66 25.05 19.43
CA ASN A 473 12.21 25.77 18.23
C ASN A 473 10.69 25.85 18.07
N PHE A 474 9.93 24.98 18.74
CA PHE A 474 8.46 24.96 18.61
C PHE A 474 7.76 26.06 19.43
N VAL A 475 8.40 26.57 20.46
CA VAL A 475 7.83 27.62 21.33
C VAL A 475 7.94 29.00 20.69
N THR A 476 8.93 29.22 19.82
CA THR A 476 9.15 30.50 19.15
C THR A 476 8.21 30.72 17.97
N ASP A 477 7.80 29.64 17.28
CA ASP A 477 6.87 29.72 16.15
C ASP A 477 5.40 29.86 16.55
N LEU A 478 5.01 29.31 17.70
CA LEU A 478 3.63 29.43 18.21
C LEU A 478 3.29 30.86 18.70
N SER A 479 4.26 31.67 19.05
CA SER A 479 4.05 33.07 19.44
C SER A 479 3.76 33.98 18.23
N ASN A 480 4.27 33.60 17.04
CA ASN A 480 4.03 34.33 15.79
C ASN A 480 2.72 33.93 15.06
N MET A 481 2.15 32.76 15.39
CA MET A 481 0.89 32.27 14.79
C MET A 481 -0.39 32.76 15.46
N LYS A 482 -0.32 33.48 16.59
CA LYS A 482 -1.53 34.00 17.27
C LYS A 482 -2.18 35.20 16.59
N ASN A 483 -1.60 35.78 15.56
CA ASN A 483 -2.13 36.97 14.89
C ASN A 483 -2.79 36.72 13.51
N THR A 484 -2.91 35.47 13.07
CA THR A 484 -3.59 35.11 11.81
C THR A 484 -4.60 33.97 11.98
N ALA A 485 -5.45 34.07 13.02
CA ALA A 485 -6.52 33.08 13.27
C ALA A 485 -7.79 33.49 12.53
N GLN A 486 -7.78 33.51 11.19
CA GLN A 486 -9.01 33.71 10.40
C GLN A 486 -9.04 33.03 9.03
N ASP A 487 -8.15 32.05 8.73
CA ASP A 487 -8.26 31.25 7.50
C ASP A 487 -7.71 29.82 7.69
N PHE A 488 -8.31 29.07 8.61
CA PHE A 488 -8.03 27.62 8.77
C PHE A 488 -9.15 26.76 8.17
N SER A 489 -9.26 26.78 6.86
CA SER A 489 -9.91 25.73 6.10
C SER A 489 -9.15 25.58 4.79
N ASN A 490 -8.18 24.69 4.74
CA ASN A 490 -7.63 24.02 3.55
C ASN A 490 -6.11 23.81 3.47
N ASP A 491 -5.26 24.20 4.44
CA ASP A 491 -3.81 24.19 4.21
C ASP A 491 -3.00 23.37 5.22
N SER A 492 -3.31 22.07 5.39
CA SER A 492 -2.33 21.12 5.99
C SER A 492 -1.27 20.65 5.00
N PHE A 493 -1.37 20.98 3.71
CA PHE A 493 -0.43 20.59 2.66
C PHE A 493 0.55 21.72 2.23
N GLY A 494 0.34 22.96 2.61
CA GLY A 494 1.18 24.10 2.23
C GLY A 494 2.53 24.17 2.92
N PHE A 495 2.67 23.58 4.11
CA PHE A 495 3.87 23.76 4.96
C PHE A 495 5.15 23.06 4.42
N VAL A 496 5.00 22.04 3.60
CA VAL A 496 6.16 21.29 3.06
C VAL A 496 6.83 22.03 1.88
N ASN A 497 6.12 22.87 1.17
CA ASN A 497 6.65 23.57 0.00
C ASN A 497 7.52 24.79 0.33
N SER A 498 7.41 25.38 1.54
CA SER A 498 8.20 26.56 1.90
C SER A 498 9.67 26.26 2.28
N ILE A 499 9.98 25.02 2.67
CA ILE A 499 11.36 24.62 3.03
C ILE A 499 12.21 24.31 1.79
N ILE A 500 11.60 24.13 0.62
CA ILE A 500 12.27 23.71 -0.63
C ILE A 500 12.86 24.89 -1.41
N SER A 501 12.52 26.14 -1.09
CA SER A 501 12.86 27.30 -1.93
C SER A 501 14.21 27.97 -1.62
N GLU A 502 14.98 27.56 -0.64
CA GLU A 502 16.20 28.30 -0.23
C GLU A 502 17.56 27.74 -0.66
N ASN A 503 17.63 26.61 -1.37
CA ASN A 503 18.92 26.13 -1.91
C ASN A 503 18.95 26.21 -3.45
N ASN A 504 19.21 27.40 -3.94
CA ASN A 504 19.22 27.75 -5.37
C ASN A 504 20.56 27.48 -6.07
N ASP A 505 21.27 26.38 -5.74
CA ASP A 505 22.52 26.00 -6.42
C ASP A 505 22.32 24.97 -7.57
N GLY A 506 21.06 24.70 -7.92
CA GLY A 506 20.73 23.76 -9.01
C GLY A 506 20.93 22.29 -8.67
N ARG A 507 21.38 21.96 -7.44
CA ARG A 507 21.53 20.59 -6.97
C ARG A 507 20.20 20.10 -6.38
N GLY A 508 19.69 18.97 -6.91
CA GLY A 508 18.47 18.37 -6.41
C GLY A 508 18.57 17.92 -4.95
N ILE A 509 17.52 18.14 -4.16
CA ILE A 509 17.43 17.58 -2.81
C ILE A 509 17.20 16.08 -2.92
N GLY A 510 18.11 15.25 -2.40
CA GLY A 510 18.02 13.79 -2.38
C GLY A 510 19.01 13.11 -3.32
N ASN A 511 18.97 11.78 -3.34
CA ASN A 511 19.79 10.98 -4.24
C ASN A 511 19.12 10.92 -5.61
N GLU A 512 19.93 10.94 -6.68
CA GLU A 512 19.41 10.99 -8.05
C GLU A 512 20.23 10.09 -8.99
N ILE A 513 19.50 9.41 -9.87
CA ILE A 513 20.02 8.78 -11.10
C ILE A 513 19.29 9.44 -12.26
N ARG A 514 20.02 10.05 -13.19
CA ARG A 514 19.43 10.75 -14.33
C ARG A 514 20.13 10.35 -15.61
N PHE A 515 19.35 10.18 -16.65
CA PHE A 515 19.79 10.08 -18.04
C PHE A 515 19.30 11.33 -18.77
N GLU A 516 20.19 12.02 -19.47
CA GLU A 516 19.87 13.04 -20.45
C GLU A 516 20.10 12.46 -21.84
N ASP A 517 19.06 12.41 -22.68
CA ASP A 517 19.11 11.82 -24.02
C ASP A 517 19.06 12.90 -25.12
N LYS A 518 19.29 14.17 -24.77
CA LYS A 518 19.29 15.25 -25.73
C LYS A 518 20.54 15.16 -26.62
N MET A 519 20.33 15.16 -27.95
CA MET A 519 21.37 15.02 -28.93
C MET A 519 22.53 16.01 -28.72
N ASN A 520 23.78 15.50 -28.60
CA ASN A 520 25.03 16.18 -28.26
C ASN A 520 25.10 16.77 -26.82
N GLU A 521 24.16 16.41 -25.95
CA GLU A 521 24.16 16.77 -24.53
C GLU A 521 23.90 15.52 -23.68
N GLU A 522 24.11 14.32 -24.21
CA GLU A 522 23.85 13.06 -23.54
C GLU A 522 24.67 12.95 -22.26
N GLU A 523 24.03 12.67 -21.15
CA GLU A 523 24.65 12.58 -19.84
C GLU A 523 24.07 11.41 -19.01
N PHE A 524 24.94 10.68 -18.33
CA PHE A 524 24.58 9.85 -17.19
C PHE A 524 25.04 10.54 -15.90
N TYR A 525 24.11 10.95 -15.06
CA TYR A 525 24.36 11.67 -13.83
C TYR A 525 23.99 10.83 -12.61
N LEU A 526 24.92 10.73 -11.64
CA LEU A 526 24.74 10.03 -10.39
C LEU A 526 25.07 10.99 -9.23
N HIS A 527 24.10 11.25 -8.37
CA HIS A 527 24.23 12.16 -7.23
C HIS A 527 23.82 11.49 -5.92
N ALA A 528 24.69 11.55 -4.94
CA ALA A 528 24.41 11.19 -3.56
C ALA A 528 24.28 12.46 -2.70
N HIS A 529 23.14 12.62 -2.01
CA HIS A 529 22.86 13.79 -1.17
C HIS A 529 23.85 13.92 0.00
N LYS A 530 24.32 12.79 0.52
CA LYS A 530 25.30 12.76 1.64
C LYS A 530 26.47 11.85 1.34
N ASP A 531 26.33 10.57 1.48
CA ASP A 531 27.37 9.58 1.34
C ASP A 531 27.11 8.66 0.16
N MET A 532 28.17 8.31 -0.58
CA MET A 532 28.14 7.30 -1.65
C MET A 532 29.10 6.17 -1.31
N LYS A 533 28.61 4.92 -1.34
CA LYS A 533 29.37 3.71 -1.11
C LYS A 533 29.26 2.80 -2.32
N ILE A 534 30.42 2.36 -2.85
CA ILE A 534 30.50 1.41 -3.96
C ILE A 534 31.29 0.19 -3.45
N GLU A 535 30.67 -0.97 -3.46
CA GLU A 535 31.28 -2.25 -3.09
C GLU A 535 31.21 -3.19 -4.30
N ILE A 536 32.31 -3.84 -4.63
CA ILE A 536 32.43 -4.69 -5.81
C ILE A 536 33.13 -5.97 -5.40
N GLU A 537 32.48 -7.09 -5.59
CA GLU A 537 32.98 -8.42 -5.18
C GLU A 537 34.17 -8.91 -6.03
N ASN A 538 34.34 -8.41 -7.24
CA ASN A 538 35.37 -8.90 -8.12
C ASN A 538 36.17 -7.74 -8.77
N ASN A 539 35.80 -7.26 -9.96
CA ASN A 539 36.60 -6.30 -10.72
C ASN A 539 35.83 -5.02 -11.01
N LEU A 540 36.50 -3.87 -10.87
CA LEU A 540 36.05 -2.59 -11.41
C LEU A 540 36.93 -2.24 -12.61
N SER A 541 36.31 -1.94 -13.76
CA SER A 541 36.98 -1.40 -14.93
C SER A 541 36.32 -0.12 -15.38
N THR A 542 37.09 0.94 -15.57
CA THR A 542 36.60 2.22 -16.10
C THR A 542 37.39 2.55 -17.35
N THR A 543 36.72 2.86 -18.47
CA THR A 543 37.33 3.23 -19.73
C THR A 543 36.70 4.49 -20.29
N ILE A 544 37.48 5.51 -20.55
CA ILE A 544 37.08 6.75 -21.21
C ILE A 544 37.66 6.74 -22.63
N PHE A 545 36.80 6.60 -23.64
CA PHE A 545 37.23 6.56 -25.02
C PHE A 545 37.62 7.92 -25.60
N LYS A 546 36.91 8.98 -25.14
CA LYS A 546 37.16 10.36 -25.59
C LYS A 546 36.78 11.32 -24.45
N GLY A 547 37.67 12.22 -24.13
CA GLY A 547 37.45 13.21 -23.08
C GLY A 547 38.36 13.00 -21.88
N ASP A 548 38.09 13.74 -20.82
CA ASP A 548 38.96 13.85 -19.66
C ASP A 548 38.32 13.14 -18.43
N GLU A 549 39.17 12.70 -17.50
CA GLU A 549 38.75 12.25 -16.16
C GLU A 549 39.14 13.30 -15.13
N LEU A 550 38.15 13.75 -14.31
CA LEU A 550 38.36 14.69 -13.23
C LEU A 550 38.01 14.08 -11.88
N HIS A 551 38.99 13.93 -10.99
CA HIS A 551 38.77 13.64 -9.57
C HIS A 551 38.97 14.90 -8.73
N LYS A 552 37.92 15.38 -8.05
CA LYS A 552 37.98 16.59 -7.23
C LYS A 552 37.46 16.30 -5.81
N VAL A 553 38.29 16.56 -4.80
CA VAL A 553 37.91 16.56 -3.39
C VAL A 553 38.01 18.00 -2.89
N GLU A 554 36.87 18.69 -2.67
CA GLU A 554 36.89 20.09 -2.24
C GLU A 554 37.30 20.28 -0.78
N LYS A 555 36.81 19.39 0.08
CA LYS A 555 37.14 19.40 1.52
C LYS A 555 37.27 17.95 1.98
N GLY A 556 38.35 17.64 2.68
CA GLY A 556 38.64 16.31 3.20
C GLY A 556 39.79 15.61 2.52
N ASN A 557 39.96 14.33 2.71
CA ASN A 557 41.11 13.54 2.30
C ASN A 557 40.76 12.52 1.22
N ARG A 558 41.69 12.25 0.31
CA ARG A 558 41.64 11.07 -0.56
C ARG A 558 42.62 10.02 -0.01
N THR A 559 42.11 8.82 0.26
CA THR A 559 42.91 7.69 0.71
C THR A 559 42.80 6.54 -0.31
N VAL A 560 43.93 6.03 -0.76
CA VAL A 560 44.00 4.82 -1.61
C VAL A 560 44.76 3.75 -0.83
N LYS A 561 44.16 2.55 -0.72
CA LYS A 561 44.78 1.41 -0.03
C LYS A 561 44.70 0.19 -0.93
N ILE A 562 45.86 -0.37 -1.27
CA ILE A 562 45.99 -1.66 -1.96
C ILE A 562 46.62 -2.60 -0.93
N LEU A 563 45.84 -3.53 -0.40
CA LEU A 563 46.27 -4.39 0.70
C LEU A 563 47.16 -5.56 0.19
N GLU A 564 46.77 -6.11 -0.94
CA GLU A 564 47.47 -7.21 -1.59
C GLU A 564 47.50 -6.93 -3.10
N GLY A 565 48.67 -6.74 -3.68
CA GLY A 565 48.83 -6.44 -5.13
C GLY A 565 49.70 -5.21 -5.41
N SER A 566 49.70 -4.74 -6.63
CA SER A 566 50.49 -3.62 -7.13
C SER A 566 49.64 -2.49 -7.70
N GLU A 567 50.17 -1.32 -7.78
CA GLU A 567 49.60 -0.15 -8.45
C GLU A 567 50.50 0.24 -9.62
N ASP A 568 49.93 0.23 -10.83
CA ASP A 568 50.65 0.58 -12.07
C ASP A 568 50.06 1.85 -12.67
N HIS A 569 50.92 2.84 -12.98
CA HIS A 569 50.53 4.08 -13.65
C HIS A 569 51.32 4.23 -14.96
N LEU A 570 50.63 4.25 -16.07
CA LEU A 570 51.17 4.58 -17.37
C LEU A 570 50.63 5.94 -17.83
N VAL A 571 51.50 6.90 -18.08
CA VAL A 571 51.17 8.22 -18.62
C VAL A 571 52.04 8.42 -19.85
N GLU A 572 51.45 8.43 -21.05
CA GLU A 572 52.21 8.54 -22.30
C GLU A 572 52.76 9.93 -22.58
N LYS A 573 52.24 10.97 -21.95
CA LYS A 573 52.69 12.35 -22.12
C LYS A 573 53.22 12.92 -20.82
N ASP A 574 52.56 13.93 -20.30
CA ASP A 574 53.02 14.69 -19.15
C ASP A 574 52.31 14.31 -17.87
N ARG A 575 53.04 14.22 -16.80
CA ARG A 575 52.49 14.11 -15.44
C ARG A 575 52.96 15.29 -14.62
N VAL A 576 52.01 16.09 -14.14
CA VAL A 576 52.26 17.20 -13.23
C VAL A 576 51.74 16.85 -11.81
N VAL A 577 52.59 16.99 -10.81
CA VAL A 577 52.22 16.80 -9.42
C VAL A 577 52.54 18.10 -8.67
N THR A 578 51.54 18.74 -8.08
CA THR A 578 51.69 19.94 -7.25
C THR A 578 51.21 19.64 -5.84
N ILE A 579 52.09 19.77 -4.86
CA ILE A 579 51.81 19.55 -3.45
C ILE A 579 52.16 20.83 -2.71
N ASN A 580 51.15 21.47 -2.07
CA ASN A 580 51.35 22.69 -1.29
C ASN A 580 51.77 22.42 0.16
N GLY A 581 51.72 21.19 0.59
CA GLY A 581 52.13 20.73 1.91
C GLY A 581 53.31 19.75 1.83
N ASP A 582 53.44 18.87 2.77
CA ASP A 582 54.51 17.89 2.83
C ASP A 582 54.22 16.68 1.90
N GLU A 583 55.25 16.18 1.23
CA GLU A 583 55.25 14.90 0.55
C GLU A 583 56.14 13.91 1.29
N ILE A 584 55.62 12.79 1.71
CA ILE A 584 56.34 11.73 2.42
C ILE A 584 56.26 10.45 1.59
N LYS A 585 57.43 9.92 1.20
CA LYS A 585 57.55 8.63 0.46
C LYS A 585 58.29 7.62 1.33
N ASN A 586 57.65 6.57 1.73
CA ASN A 586 58.22 5.48 2.50
C ASN A 586 58.22 4.20 1.68
N ASN A 587 59.40 3.72 1.28
CA ASN A 587 59.57 2.43 0.60
C ASN A 587 60.32 1.47 1.52
N SER A 588 59.74 0.34 1.83
CA SER A 588 60.41 -0.69 2.66
C SER A 588 61.40 -1.55 1.89
N GLN A 589 61.36 -1.46 0.57
CA GLN A 589 62.28 -2.19 -0.31
C GLN A 589 62.97 -1.23 -1.29
N ASN A 590 63.07 -1.56 -2.56
CA ASN A 590 63.76 -0.80 -3.57
C ASN A 590 62.95 0.38 -4.08
N PHE A 591 63.62 1.50 -4.31
CA PHE A 591 63.10 2.62 -5.10
C PHE A 591 64.02 2.80 -6.32
N THR A 592 63.46 2.69 -7.50
CA THR A 592 64.23 2.86 -8.77
C THR A 592 63.55 3.97 -9.59
N GLN A 593 64.38 4.92 -10.04
CA GLN A 593 63.96 6.02 -10.90
C GLN A 593 64.83 6.04 -12.16
N ASN A 594 64.24 5.86 -13.33
CA ASN A 594 64.92 5.93 -14.63
C ASN A 594 64.44 7.18 -15.35
N ILE A 595 65.34 8.04 -15.80
CA ILE A 595 65.06 9.28 -16.51
C ILE A 595 65.96 9.35 -17.74
N ASP A 596 65.34 9.30 -18.91
CA ASP A 596 66.11 9.39 -20.16
C ASP A 596 66.48 10.82 -20.55
N GLY A 597 65.79 11.79 -19.97
CA GLY A 597 66.05 13.21 -20.17
C GLY A 597 66.82 13.86 -18.99
N ASN A 598 66.46 15.08 -18.68
CA ASN A 598 67.04 15.83 -17.59
C ASN A 598 66.34 15.55 -16.30
N PHE A 599 67.08 15.49 -15.20
CA PHE A 599 66.59 15.53 -13.85
C PHE A 599 67.03 16.83 -13.17
N GLU A 600 66.11 17.66 -12.76
CA GLU A 600 66.38 18.89 -12.05
C GLU A 600 65.69 18.84 -10.66
N CYS A 601 66.46 19.20 -9.64
CA CYS A 601 65.96 19.26 -8.25
C CYS A 601 66.31 20.60 -7.65
N ASN A 602 65.34 21.45 -7.39
CA ASN A 602 65.46 22.76 -6.79
C ASN A 602 64.93 22.75 -5.34
N VAL A 603 65.77 22.85 -4.34
CA VAL A 603 65.44 22.84 -2.93
C VAL A 603 65.79 24.21 -2.34
N LYS A 604 64.77 24.93 -1.83
CA LYS A 604 65.00 26.24 -1.18
C LYS A 604 65.49 26.13 0.25
N GLY A 605 65.24 25.04 0.92
CA GLY A 605 65.69 24.73 2.27
C GLY A 605 66.85 23.71 2.26
N ASP A 606 66.93 22.92 3.27
CA ASP A 606 67.98 21.89 3.42
C ASP A 606 67.67 20.67 2.56
N TYR A 607 68.70 20.11 1.95
CA TYR A 607 68.66 18.81 1.31
C TYR A 607 69.56 17.84 2.07
N THR A 608 68.97 16.86 2.70
CA THR A 608 69.68 15.87 3.52
C THR A 608 69.55 14.47 2.88
N LEU A 609 70.70 13.81 2.68
CA LEU A 609 70.76 12.45 2.18
C LEU A 609 71.51 11.55 3.17
N ASN A 610 70.78 10.65 3.83
CA ASN A 610 71.33 9.68 4.78
C ASN A 610 71.31 8.29 4.14
N ILE A 611 72.49 7.68 4.01
CA ILE A 611 72.66 6.35 3.39
C ILE A 611 73.44 5.49 4.38
N GLU A 612 72.89 4.37 4.77
CA GLU A 612 73.57 3.39 5.66
C GLU A 612 74.50 2.49 4.88
N GLY A 613 74.27 2.29 3.59
CA GLY A 613 75.12 1.54 2.69
C GLY A 613 76.01 2.43 1.84
N ASP A 614 76.30 2.04 0.63
CA ASP A 614 77.19 2.75 -0.30
C ASP A 614 76.44 3.80 -1.11
N LEU A 615 77.04 4.98 -1.27
CA LEU A 615 76.63 5.98 -2.27
C LEU A 615 77.56 5.86 -3.49
N SER A 616 77.00 5.56 -4.65
CA SER A 616 77.79 5.57 -5.91
C SER A 616 77.20 6.62 -6.88
N ILE A 617 78.01 7.59 -7.24
CA ILE A 617 77.69 8.63 -8.24
C ILE A 617 78.60 8.43 -9.48
N LYS A 618 78.03 8.08 -10.60
CA LYS A 618 78.74 7.91 -11.87
C LYS A 618 78.23 8.92 -12.89
N VAL A 619 79.11 9.83 -13.32
CA VAL A 619 78.77 10.90 -14.24
C VAL A 619 79.71 10.83 -15.45
N LYS A 620 79.19 10.77 -16.65
CA LYS A 620 79.96 10.81 -17.89
C LYS A 620 80.48 12.23 -18.21
N GLY A 621 79.80 13.23 -17.77
CA GLY A 621 80.16 14.63 -17.98
C GLY A 621 80.83 15.29 -16.77
N LYS A 622 80.51 16.53 -16.52
CA LYS A 622 81.13 17.34 -15.48
C LYS A 622 80.26 17.19 -14.16
N VAL A 623 80.95 17.05 -13.03
CA VAL A 623 80.36 17.26 -11.70
C VAL A 623 80.82 18.64 -11.22
N LEU A 624 79.90 19.47 -10.85
CA LEU A 624 80.15 20.75 -10.22
C LEU A 624 79.53 20.71 -8.80
N LEU A 625 80.32 20.99 -7.79
CA LEU A 625 79.87 21.21 -6.40
C LEU A 625 80.26 22.63 -6.02
N GLU A 626 79.28 23.48 -5.71
CA GLU A 626 79.46 24.87 -5.41
C GLU A 626 78.67 25.18 -4.09
N ALA A 627 79.31 25.85 -3.18
CA ALA A 627 78.65 26.29 -1.95
C ALA A 627 79.16 27.70 -1.61
N GLU A 628 78.25 28.55 -1.19
CA GLU A 628 78.60 29.92 -0.78
C GLU A 628 79.36 29.95 0.56
N ASP A 629 79.11 29.00 1.46
CA ASP A 629 79.76 28.95 2.76
C ASP A 629 80.87 27.88 2.80
N SER A 630 80.59 26.64 2.90
CA SER A 630 81.58 25.58 3.03
C SER A 630 81.21 24.24 2.40
N ILE A 631 82.20 23.50 1.92
CA ILE A 631 82.09 22.10 1.56
C ILE A 631 82.96 21.28 2.48
N SER A 632 82.35 20.42 3.28
CA SER A 632 83.06 19.52 4.19
C SER A 632 82.93 18.08 3.76
N VAL A 633 84.04 17.38 3.61
CA VAL A 633 84.08 15.94 3.32
C VAL A 633 84.80 15.23 4.46
N LEU A 634 84.11 14.37 5.16
CA LEU A 634 84.62 13.65 6.34
C LEU A 634 84.55 12.14 6.09
N THR A 635 85.61 11.43 6.31
CA THR A 635 85.64 9.99 6.27
C THR A 635 86.36 9.44 7.49
N LYS A 636 85.93 8.28 7.98
CA LYS A 636 86.60 7.61 9.15
C LYS A 636 87.71 6.68 8.73
N LYS A 637 87.79 6.30 7.46
CA LYS A 637 88.81 5.33 6.97
C LYS A 637 89.69 5.97 5.91
N GLU A 638 89.25 6.04 4.69
CA GLU A 638 90.07 6.50 3.57
C GLU A 638 89.32 7.51 2.74
N PHE A 639 89.98 8.54 2.25
CA PHE A 639 89.48 9.47 1.25
C PHE A 639 90.44 9.40 0.06
N LEU A 640 89.97 8.83 -1.02
CA LEU A 640 90.71 8.71 -2.26
C LEU A 640 90.20 9.71 -3.29
N GLN A 641 91.01 10.57 -3.77
CA GLN A 641 90.73 11.46 -4.90
C GLN A 641 91.72 11.22 -6.03
N GLN A 642 91.23 10.89 -7.17
CA GLN A 642 92.11 10.51 -8.33
C GLN A 642 91.63 11.26 -9.57
N SER A 643 92.57 11.75 -10.35
CA SER A 643 92.37 12.39 -11.63
C SER A 643 93.42 11.86 -12.66
N GLU A 644 92.92 11.43 -13.80
CA GLU A 644 93.83 10.93 -14.91
C GLU A 644 94.59 12.05 -15.59
N LYS A 645 94.11 13.29 -15.52
CA LYS A 645 94.78 14.43 -16.22
C LYS A 645 95.29 15.49 -15.26
N THR A 646 94.39 16.27 -14.66
CA THR A 646 94.79 17.42 -13.84
C THR A 646 93.95 17.45 -12.59
N PHE A 647 94.60 17.58 -11.44
CA PHE A 647 93.99 17.87 -10.16
C PHE A 647 94.42 19.27 -9.70
N LYS A 648 93.55 20.19 -9.48
CA LYS A 648 93.82 21.56 -9.01
C LYS A 648 93.12 21.87 -7.75
N ILE A 649 93.79 22.45 -6.81
CA ILE A 649 93.24 23.06 -5.59
C ILE A 649 93.60 24.53 -5.63
N ASN A 650 92.65 25.43 -5.69
CA ASN A 650 92.83 26.85 -5.64
C ASN A 650 92.15 27.41 -4.36
N SER A 651 92.78 28.30 -3.62
CA SER A 651 92.21 29.01 -2.53
C SER A 651 92.67 30.45 -2.64
N GLU A 652 91.74 31.41 -2.49
CA GLU A 652 92.11 32.85 -2.52
C GLU A 652 92.73 33.31 -1.23
N ASP A 653 92.45 32.68 -0.13
CA ASP A 653 93.01 33.05 1.18
C ASP A 653 93.99 32.00 1.69
N LYS A 654 93.57 30.89 2.20
CA LYS A 654 94.40 29.88 2.82
C LYS A 654 94.09 28.47 2.41
N CYS A 655 95.12 27.69 1.97
CA CYS A 655 95.03 26.27 1.83
C CYS A 655 95.82 25.52 2.86
N GLU A 656 95.18 24.75 3.75
CA GLU A 656 95.91 23.93 4.71
C GLU A 656 95.78 22.46 4.45
N ILE A 657 96.88 21.74 4.38
CA ILE A 657 96.88 20.28 4.35
C ILE A 657 97.56 19.79 5.61
N LYS A 658 96.85 19.11 6.49
CA LYS A 658 97.40 18.62 7.79
C LYS A 658 97.32 17.09 7.79
N ALA A 659 98.35 16.43 8.21
CA ALA A 659 98.38 15.01 8.50
C ALA A 659 98.91 14.75 9.86
N ALA A 660 98.23 13.94 10.70
CA ALA A 660 98.67 13.66 12.04
C ALA A 660 99.94 12.80 12.09
N GLN A 661 100.13 11.94 11.14
CA GLN A 661 101.36 11.07 11.15
C GLN A 661 102.28 11.36 9.96
N SER A 662 101.81 11.34 8.73
CA SER A 662 102.67 11.63 7.58
C SER A 662 101.91 12.24 6.40
N LEU A 663 102.53 13.14 5.67
CA LEU A 663 102.10 13.67 4.42
C LEU A 663 103.10 13.24 3.33
N LYS A 664 102.73 12.47 2.38
CA LYS A 664 103.55 12.06 1.25
C LYS A 664 103.09 12.73 -0.04
N ILE A 665 103.95 13.39 -0.77
CA ILE A 665 103.69 14.01 -2.03
C ILE A 665 104.69 13.42 -3.01
N GLU A 666 104.29 12.73 -3.99
CA GLU A 666 105.14 12.15 -5.05
C GLU A 666 104.72 12.72 -6.40
N ALA A 667 105.71 13.21 -7.13
CA ALA A 667 105.52 13.73 -8.49
C ALA A 667 106.80 13.62 -9.30
N MET A 668 106.66 13.58 -10.63
CA MET A 668 107.85 13.68 -11.47
C MET A 668 108.55 15.02 -11.37
N SER A 669 107.78 16.07 -11.14
CA SER A 669 108.35 17.37 -10.71
C SER A 669 107.35 17.97 -9.63
N LEU A 670 107.96 18.52 -8.58
CA LEU A 670 107.25 19.26 -7.56
C LEU A 670 107.74 20.71 -7.52
N GLU A 671 106.84 21.64 -7.84
CA GLU A 671 107.15 23.07 -7.72
C GLU A 671 106.38 23.69 -6.57
N LEU A 672 107.10 24.33 -5.68
CA LEU A 672 106.57 25.09 -4.56
C LEU A 672 106.89 26.53 -4.73
N GLN A 673 106.00 27.39 -5.11
CA GLN A 673 106.25 28.79 -5.37
C GLN A 673 105.40 29.67 -4.42
N GLY A 674 106.08 30.52 -3.71
CA GLY A 674 105.44 31.54 -2.85
C GLY A 674 105.82 32.95 -3.33
N SER A 675 104.86 33.78 -3.61
CA SER A 675 105.10 35.16 -4.06
C SER A 675 105.81 36.02 -3.01
N THR A 676 105.77 35.73 -1.76
CA THR A 676 106.34 36.45 -0.68
C THR A 676 107.39 35.60 0.10
N THR A 677 106.94 34.46 0.57
CA THR A 677 107.80 33.51 1.31
C THR A 677 107.30 32.06 1.18
N SER A 678 108.27 31.13 0.98
CA SER A 678 108.03 29.70 1.15
C SER A 678 108.81 29.25 2.41
N LYS A 679 108.16 28.61 3.39
CA LYS A 679 108.75 28.13 4.63
C LYS A 679 108.58 26.63 4.79
N LEU A 680 109.67 25.91 4.91
CA LEU A 680 109.73 24.53 5.34
C LEU A 680 110.21 24.48 6.80
N LYS A 681 109.42 23.94 7.67
CA LYS A 681 109.78 23.78 9.10
C LYS A 681 109.63 22.37 9.56
N GLY A 682 110.64 21.75 10.06
CA GLY A 682 110.58 20.46 10.73
C GLY A 682 110.73 20.65 12.24
N GLY A 683 109.93 19.89 13.05
CA GLY A 683 110.07 19.92 14.48
C GLY A 683 111.38 19.36 14.94
N THR A 684 111.96 18.41 14.27
CA THR A 684 113.25 17.79 14.62
C THR A 684 114.24 17.97 13.52
N SER A 685 113.91 17.79 12.28
CA SER A 685 114.76 17.97 11.12
C SER A 685 113.98 18.29 9.86
N VAL A 686 114.61 18.95 8.88
CA VAL A 686 114.12 19.04 7.50
C VAL A 686 115.22 18.41 6.64
N GLU A 687 114.96 17.33 5.97
CA GLU A 687 115.88 16.66 5.09
C GLU A 687 115.48 16.94 3.62
N ILE A 688 116.42 17.46 2.82
CA ILE A 688 116.22 17.67 1.39
C ILE A 688 117.28 16.78 0.70
N ASN A 689 116.78 15.75 0.03
CA ASN A 689 117.63 14.79 -0.59
C ASN A 689 117.40 14.79 -2.15
N GLY A 690 118.35 15.24 -2.91
CA GLY A 690 118.29 15.29 -4.36
C GLY A 690 119.17 14.20 -4.93
N GLY A 691 118.59 13.31 -5.72
CA GLY A 691 119.35 12.17 -6.34
C GLY A 691 120.51 12.55 -7.25
N ALA A 692 120.46 13.73 -7.83
CA ALA A 692 121.60 14.20 -8.69
C ALA A 692 122.11 15.57 -8.24
N ASN A 693 121.26 16.53 -7.98
CA ASN A 693 121.69 17.87 -7.54
C ASN A 693 120.68 18.52 -6.57
N VAL A 694 121.16 19.21 -5.59
CA VAL A 694 120.35 20.17 -4.81
C VAL A 694 120.97 21.54 -5.10
N SER A 695 120.25 22.46 -5.67
CA SER A 695 120.69 23.81 -5.90
C SER A 695 119.87 24.80 -5.13
N VAL A 696 120.46 25.68 -4.35
CA VAL A 696 119.81 26.74 -3.69
C VAL A 696 120.40 28.05 -4.20
N SER A 697 119.56 28.89 -4.80
CA SER A 697 120.02 30.19 -5.28
C SER A 697 119.18 31.30 -4.67
N SER A 698 119.79 32.25 -4.05
CA SER A 698 119.16 33.43 -3.47
C SER A 698 120.24 34.58 -3.39
N PRO A 699 119.78 35.85 -3.49
CA PRO A 699 120.68 36.98 -3.24
C PRO A 699 121.28 36.96 -1.83
N GLN A 700 120.64 36.33 -0.86
CA GLN A 700 121.13 36.05 0.53
C GLN A 700 120.70 34.64 0.97
N ILE A 701 121.68 33.82 1.26
CA ILE A 701 121.49 32.51 1.86
C ILE A 701 121.97 32.61 3.31
N GLY A 702 121.08 32.62 4.29
CA GLY A 702 121.44 32.51 5.70
C GLY A 702 121.34 31.04 6.14
N LEU A 703 122.44 30.43 6.47
CA LEU A 703 122.57 29.14 7.15
C LEU A 703 122.83 29.41 8.61
N GLY A 704 121.89 29.26 9.44
CA GLY A 704 122.03 29.46 10.86
C GLY A 704 121.92 28.20 11.66
#